data_0579f0b7a42da3467653f36e377ef6e8
#
_entry.id   0579f0b7a42da3467653f36e377ef6e8
#
_cell.length_a   1.000
_cell.length_b   1.000
_cell.length_c   1.000
_cell.angle_alpha   90.00
_cell.angle_beta   90.00
_cell.angle_gamma   90.00
#
_symmetry.space_group_name_H-M   'P 1'
#
loop_
_entity.id
_entity.type
_entity.pdbx_description
1 polymer ?
#
loop_
_entity_poly.entity_id
_entity_poly.type
_entity_poly.pdbx_seq_one_letter_code
_entity_poly.pdbx_strand_id
1 'polypeptide(L)'
;TKVSDEQASPKAISVTDFDSSSWGREWAHVETDADYAAEKTVAEVRNLVGRVIGERWVDKFDFQLRGKADGKDVFEISDTGDGRISVRGNNGVSLASGLNYYLRHWCKVDYNPLFGSQLSMPESLPAVGRKILKYTNYEYRYALNFCTYSYTMAFWNWDDYEPFLDWAAMNGVNLMLDIVGQEEVLRETLTQYGYSDDEVREYLSGPGYYAWFYMQNLYSVGGPLPAAWFEQRVELGRRIHDRMQAYGVTPVIQGFGGQVPADFQEKNPTSVAASSGTWSGFDRPYMIKTYLTDADKAAGKEDYFQKVGDTFYKAQENVFGKVSNYYAVDPFHEGGTIPDGFDIVDIYRTVQRKMLDHDPAAVWVMQQWQWGIDETKLSGLADKGQALVLDLQSDLRSQASPMENQGVPWVWNMLHNFGGRMGLDGVPEVISQDITKAYNSSGYMRGIGITPEAIDNSPIVYELLFDMTWEQDPVDYRSWTQEYAERRYGGTDGTIEKAWDILLDTAYKHTDGEYYQGASESIINARPSDNTIGSASTWGHSDIDYDKRQFEKAAALFEQAYDSYKDSAGFRYDYVDVMRQVLANSFQEYQPLAGQAYKSGDLETFRTLSSRMLDIIKAQDKLLSSSDDFLVGAWIDDARTMLDGADDWTAD
;
A
#
# COMPACT_ATOMS: atom_id res chain seq x y z
N THR A 1 18.40 -15.98 16.18
CA THR A 1 18.18 -17.07 17.17
C THR A 1 16.69 -17.18 17.41
N LYS A 2 16.12 -18.38 17.21
CA LYS A 2 14.71 -18.62 17.55
C LYS A 2 14.53 -18.46 19.06
N VAL A 3 13.53 -17.68 19.45
CA VAL A 3 13.14 -17.56 20.85
C VAL A 3 12.43 -18.86 21.22
N SER A 4 12.94 -19.61 22.22
CA SER A 4 12.26 -20.81 22.69
C SER A 4 10.95 -20.46 23.38
N ASP A 5 9.99 -21.37 23.38
CA ASP A 5 8.70 -21.18 24.04
C ASP A 5 8.88 -20.80 25.53
N GLU A 6 9.88 -21.38 26.20
CA GLU A 6 10.18 -21.04 27.58
C GLU A 6 10.76 -19.64 27.75
N GLN A 7 11.64 -19.20 26.84
CA GLN A 7 12.22 -17.85 26.84
C GLN A 7 11.21 -16.81 26.37
N ALA A 8 10.32 -17.19 25.46
CA ALA A 8 9.33 -16.35 24.86
C ALA A 8 7.99 -16.33 25.62
N SER A 9 7.91 -16.94 26.80
CA SER A 9 6.73 -16.93 27.67
C SER A 9 6.86 -15.89 28.79
N PRO A 10 6.99 -14.60 28.48
CA PRO A 10 7.10 -13.57 29.50
C PRO A 10 5.84 -13.55 30.36
N LYS A 11 5.98 -13.04 31.56
CA LYS A 11 4.84 -12.79 32.43
C LYS A 11 3.87 -11.82 31.74
N ALA A 12 2.59 -11.93 32.04
CA ALA A 12 1.65 -10.88 31.71
C ALA A 12 2.15 -9.57 32.31
N ILE A 13 2.17 -8.50 31.51
CA ILE A 13 2.48 -7.17 32.01
C ILE A 13 1.23 -6.60 32.68
N SER A 14 1.42 -5.78 33.68
CA SER A 14 0.36 -4.93 34.19
C SER A 14 0.10 -3.80 33.18
N VAL A 15 -1.03 -3.14 33.29
CA VAL A 15 -1.33 -1.97 32.43
C VAL A 15 -0.27 -0.87 32.62
N THR A 16 0.30 -0.76 33.82
CA THR A 16 1.37 0.19 34.14
C THR A 16 2.73 -0.12 33.51
N ASP A 17 2.92 -1.35 33.03
CA ASP A 17 4.15 -1.76 32.33
C ASP A 17 4.03 -1.61 30.80
N PHE A 18 2.91 -1.06 30.31
CA PHE A 18 2.72 -0.84 28.88
C PHE A 18 3.63 0.28 28.39
N ASP A 19 4.40 -0.03 27.37
CA ASP A 19 5.29 0.90 26.68
C ASP A 19 4.84 1.08 25.24
N SER A 20 4.36 2.25 24.90
CA SER A 20 3.94 2.60 23.54
C SER A 20 5.12 2.69 22.56
N SER A 21 6.35 2.84 23.06
CA SER A 21 7.57 2.84 22.24
C SER A 21 7.94 1.44 21.70
N SER A 22 7.16 0.41 22.08
CA SER A 22 7.35 -0.98 21.67
C SER A 22 7.38 -1.19 20.15
N TRP A 23 7.00 -0.20 19.38
CA TRP A 23 7.06 -0.13 17.92
C TRP A 23 8.42 0.30 17.36
N GLY A 24 9.39 0.54 18.21
CA GLY A 24 10.70 1.07 17.83
C GLY A 24 10.77 2.58 17.71
N ARG A 25 9.60 3.27 17.75
CA ARG A 25 9.51 4.75 17.76
C ARG A 25 8.33 5.18 18.62
N GLU A 26 8.54 6.25 19.38
CA GLU A 26 7.47 6.86 20.18
C GLU A 26 6.56 7.73 19.32
N TRP A 27 5.28 7.77 19.68
CA TRP A 27 4.36 8.80 19.23
C TRP A 27 4.73 10.10 19.95
N ALA A 28 5.42 10.97 19.26
CA ALA A 28 6.01 12.16 19.87
C ALA A 28 5.00 13.15 20.47
N HIS A 29 3.70 13.01 20.16
CA HIS A 29 2.62 13.87 20.63
C HIS A 29 1.79 13.24 21.75
N VAL A 30 1.99 11.98 22.07
CA VAL A 30 1.15 11.27 23.04
C VAL A 30 1.79 11.39 24.43
N GLU A 31 1.43 12.44 25.14
CA GLU A 31 1.59 12.51 26.59
C GLU A 31 0.35 11.86 27.23
N THR A 32 0.25 10.54 27.19
CA THR A 32 -0.83 9.82 27.85
C THR A 32 -0.29 9.04 29.02
N ASP A 33 -1.12 8.92 30.04
CA ASP A 33 -0.96 7.92 31.05
C ASP A 33 -0.91 6.53 30.38
N ALA A 34 0.06 5.70 30.72
CA ALA A 34 0.23 4.37 30.14
C ALA A 34 -1.03 3.50 30.37
N ASP A 35 -1.69 3.64 31.51
CA ASP A 35 -2.92 2.92 31.81
C ASP A 35 -4.05 3.32 30.85
N TYR A 36 -4.20 4.62 30.59
CA TYR A 36 -5.20 5.11 29.65
C TYR A 36 -4.92 4.62 28.22
N ALA A 37 -3.65 4.68 27.78
CA ALA A 37 -3.26 4.20 26.46
C ALA A 37 -3.51 2.68 26.31
N ALA A 38 -3.22 1.89 27.34
CA ALA A 38 -3.45 0.46 27.36
C ALA A 38 -4.95 0.11 27.32
N GLU A 39 -5.78 0.80 28.10
CA GLU A 39 -7.24 0.61 28.10
C GLU A 39 -7.84 0.94 26.73
N LYS A 40 -7.42 2.05 26.11
CA LYS A 40 -7.87 2.45 24.77
C LYS A 40 -7.49 1.41 23.71
N THR A 41 -6.28 0.88 23.76
CA THR A 41 -5.80 -0.16 22.86
C THR A 41 -6.62 -1.44 22.96
N VAL A 42 -6.83 -1.95 24.16
CA VAL A 42 -7.64 -3.16 24.39
C VAL A 42 -9.09 -2.95 23.97
N ALA A 43 -9.67 -1.78 24.31
CA ALA A 43 -11.03 -1.44 23.91
C ALA A 43 -11.18 -1.41 22.39
N GLU A 44 -10.22 -0.86 21.66
CA GLU A 44 -10.30 -0.82 20.19
C GLU A 44 -10.19 -2.21 19.55
N VAL A 45 -9.34 -3.09 20.07
CA VAL A 45 -9.28 -4.49 19.61
C VAL A 45 -10.60 -5.24 19.90
N ARG A 46 -11.24 -4.98 21.02
CA ARG A 46 -12.58 -5.51 21.29
C ARG A 46 -13.62 -4.99 20.30
N ASN A 47 -13.60 -3.70 19.99
CA ASN A 47 -14.46 -3.11 18.96
C ASN A 47 -14.24 -3.75 17.58
N LEU A 48 -12.97 -4.02 17.22
CA LEU A 48 -12.62 -4.74 16.01
C LEU A 48 -13.29 -6.13 15.95
N VAL A 49 -13.29 -6.89 17.04
CA VAL A 49 -14.02 -8.17 17.10
C VAL A 49 -15.49 -7.99 16.74
N GLY A 50 -16.15 -6.99 17.33
CA GLY A 50 -17.55 -6.66 17.04
C GLY A 50 -17.80 -6.33 15.57
N ARG A 51 -16.93 -5.51 14.97
CA ARG A 51 -17.04 -5.14 13.54
C ARG A 51 -16.78 -6.30 12.60
N VAL A 52 -15.81 -7.15 12.90
CA VAL A 52 -15.35 -8.21 11.97
C VAL A 52 -16.22 -9.46 12.05
N ILE A 53 -16.47 -9.98 13.24
CA ILE A 53 -17.18 -11.26 13.42
C ILE A 53 -18.48 -11.15 14.24
N GLY A 54 -18.80 -9.97 14.74
CA GLY A 54 -20.06 -9.65 15.42
C GLY A 54 -19.96 -9.56 16.95
N GLU A 55 -20.80 -8.72 17.51
CA GLU A 55 -20.82 -8.36 18.93
C GLU A 55 -20.91 -9.55 19.90
N ARG A 56 -21.62 -10.62 19.51
CA ARG A 56 -21.76 -11.83 20.34
C ARG A 56 -20.44 -12.51 20.69
N TRP A 57 -19.38 -12.21 19.94
CA TRP A 57 -18.05 -12.81 20.12
C TRP A 57 -17.11 -11.97 20.97
N VAL A 58 -17.42 -10.71 21.21
CA VAL A 58 -16.54 -9.77 21.93
C VAL A 58 -16.12 -10.32 23.29
N ASP A 59 -17.06 -10.84 24.08
CA ASP A 59 -16.78 -11.39 25.41
C ASP A 59 -16.21 -12.82 25.41
N LYS A 60 -16.03 -13.40 24.22
CA LYS A 60 -15.41 -14.73 24.07
C LYS A 60 -13.89 -14.67 23.95
N PHE A 61 -13.34 -13.47 23.83
CA PHE A 61 -11.89 -13.22 23.79
C PHE A 61 -11.48 -12.44 25.04
N ASP A 62 -10.35 -12.84 25.61
CA ASP A 62 -9.68 -12.13 26.71
C ASP A 62 -8.39 -11.51 26.16
N PHE A 63 -8.40 -10.19 25.93
CA PHE A 63 -7.25 -9.45 25.40
C PHE A 63 -6.47 -8.82 26.54
N GLN A 64 -5.17 -9.07 26.55
CA GLN A 64 -4.25 -8.54 27.55
C GLN A 64 -2.94 -8.06 26.90
N LEU A 65 -2.43 -6.93 27.37
CA LEU A 65 -1.11 -6.48 27.00
C LEU A 65 -0.04 -7.28 27.73
N ARG A 66 1.13 -7.43 27.09
CA ARG A 66 2.31 -8.10 27.61
C ARG A 66 3.59 -7.40 27.12
N GLY A 67 4.72 -7.67 27.72
CA GLY A 67 6.02 -7.21 27.23
C GLY A 67 6.43 -7.86 25.92
N LYS A 68 7.35 -7.20 25.20
CA LYS A 68 8.01 -7.76 24.02
C LYS A 68 8.75 -9.07 24.33
N ALA A 69 8.97 -9.89 23.30
CA ALA A 69 9.83 -11.07 23.37
C ALA A 69 11.22 -10.73 22.80
N ASP A 70 12.25 -10.66 23.64
CA ASP A 70 13.60 -10.24 23.24
C ASP A 70 13.63 -8.94 22.41
N GLY A 71 12.85 -7.94 22.84
CA GLY A 71 12.74 -6.66 22.14
C GLY A 71 11.91 -6.68 20.85
N LYS A 72 11.27 -7.81 20.53
CA LYS A 72 10.47 -8.00 19.32
C LYS A 72 8.98 -7.98 19.62
N ASP A 73 8.19 -7.51 18.65
CA ASP A 73 6.74 -7.61 18.73
C ASP A 73 6.30 -9.06 18.74
N VAL A 74 5.27 -9.36 19.54
CA VAL A 74 4.88 -10.71 19.87
C VAL A 74 3.38 -10.82 20.16
N PHE A 75 2.79 -11.93 19.78
CA PHE A 75 1.49 -12.33 20.31
C PHE A 75 1.53 -13.77 20.86
N GLU A 76 0.62 -14.02 21.78
CA GLU A 76 0.42 -15.30 22.42
C GLU A 76 -1.07 -15.64 22.45
N ILE A 77 -1.41 -16.90 22.15
CA ILE A 77 -2.79 -17.41 22.15
C ILE A 77 -2.86 -18.64 23.01
N SER A 78 -3.87 -18.73 23.88
CA SER A 78 -4.13 -19.90 24.72
C SER A 78 -5.58 -20.01 25.13
N ASP A 79 -5.97 -21.20 25.59
CA ASP A 79 -7.29 -21.40 26.19
C ASP A 79 -7.34 -20.81 27.61
N THR A 80 -8.47 -20.20 27.98
CA THR A 80 -8.68 -19.69 29.34
C THR A 80 -9.23 -20.76 30.30
N GLY A 81 -9.69 -21.90 29.77
CA GLY A 81 -10.29 -22.99 30.56
C GLY A 81 -11.79 -22.89 30.79
N ASP A 82 -12.42 -21.76 30.42
CA ASP A 82 -13.86 -21.52 30.50
C ASP A 82 -14.55 -21.39 29.13
N GLY A 83 -13.87 -21.83 28.07
CA GLY A 83 -14.37 -21.78 26.70
C GLY A 83 -14.11 -20.45 25.96
N ARG A 84 -13.37 -19.54 26.57
CA ARG A 84 -12.86 -18.34 25.93
C ARG A 84 -11.43 -18.53 25.44
N ILE A 85 -10.97 -17.62 24.61
CA ILE A 85 -9.61 -17.59 24.08
C ILE A 85 -8.89 -16.36 24.61
N SER A 86 -7.74 -16.56 25.22
CA SER A 86 -6.82 -15.50 25.63
C SER A 86 -5.91 -15.13 24.47
N VAL A 87 -5.85 -13.83 24.13
CA VAL A 87 -4.90 -13.26 23.18
C VAL A 87 -4.11 -12.19 23.89
N ARG A 88 -2.77 -12.36 23.92
CA ARG A 88 -1.85 -11.43 24.57
C ARG A 88 -0.87 -10.90 23.56
N GLY A 89 -0.62 -9.62 23.56
CA GLY A 89 0.30 -8.97 22.62
C GLY A 89 0.93 -7.74 23.25
N ASN A 90 2.02 -7.25 22.69
CA ASN A 90 2.70 -6.08 23.26
C ASN A 90 2.08 -4.75 22.82
N ASN A 91 1.17 -4.76 21.85
CA ASN A 91 0.44 -3.59 21.35
C ASN A 91 -0.86 -4.02 20.63
N GLY A 92 -1.64 -3.06 20.13
CA GLY A 92 -2.91 -3.33 19.46
C GLY A 92 -2.77 -4.14 18.18
N VAL A 93 -1.74 -3.88 17.37
CA VAL A 93 -1.49 -4.66 16.15
C VAL A 93 -1.12 -6.10 16.47
N SER A 94 -0.30 -6.33 17.50
CA SER A 94 0.04 -7.70 17.94
C SER A 94 -1.19 -8.44 18.46
N LEU A 95 -2.08 -7.76 19.19
CA LEU A 95 -3.36 -8.33 19.63
C LEU A 95 -4.26 -8.67 18.43
N ALA A 96 -4.43 -7.74 17.50
CA ALA A 96 -5.24 -7.95 16.29
C ALA A 96 -4.67 -9.07 15.41
N SER A 97 -3.34 -9.15 15.28
CA SER A 97 -2.67 -10.23 14.54
C SER A 97 -2.84 -11.59 15.21
N GLY A 98 -2.78 -11.64 16.54
CA GLY A 98 -3.06 -12.86 17.30
C GLY A 98 -4.51 -13.32 17.11
N LEU A 99 -5.47 -12.40 17.14
CA LEU A 99 -6.87 -12.68 16.82
C LEU A 99 -7.00 -13.24 15.39
N ASN A 100 -6.39 -12.58 14.40
CA ASN A 100 -6.45 -13.03 13.01
C ASN A 100 -5.85 -14.43 12.83
N TYR A 101 -4.73 -14.70 13.48
CA TYR A 101 -4.09 -16.01 13.48
C TYR A 101 -5.03 -17.09 14.03
N TYR A 102 -5.70 -16.82 15.16
CA TYR A 102 -6.71 -17.74 15.72
C TYR A 102 -7.89 -17.95 14.78
N LEU A 103 -8.46 -16.86 14.24
CA LEU A 103 -9.60 -16.94 13.33
C LEU A 103 -9.29 -17.76 12.07
N ARG A 104 -8.11 -17.57 11.48
CA ARG A 104 -7.68 -18.30 10.29
C ARG A 104 -7.44 -19.79 10.55
N HIS A 105 -6.70 -20.12 11.59
CA HIS A 105 -6.24 -21.49 11.81
C HIS A 105 -7.27 -22.37 12.53
N TRP A 106 -8.06 -21.83 13.43
CA TRP A 106 -9.05 -22.60 14.21
C TRP A 106 -10.50 -22.40 13.76
N CYS A 107 -10.86 -21.18 13.35
CA CYS A 107 -12.23 -20.88 12.94
C CYS A 107 -12.44 -20.96 11.42
N LYS A 108 -11.38 -21.07 10.61
CA LYS A 108 -11.43 -21.04 9.14
C LYS A 108 -12.12 -19.78 8.61
N VAL A 109 -11.89 -18.66 9.28
CA VAL A 109 -12.37 -17.33 8.91
C VAL A 109 -11.28 -16.59 8.14
N ASP A 110 -11.70 -15.92 7.08
CA ASP A 110 -10.83 -15.05 6.27
C ASP A 110 -11.46 -13.66 6.16
N TYR A 111 -10.91 -12.70 6.88
CA TYR A 111 -11.33 -11.29 6.80
C TYR A 111 -10.55 -10.58 5.72
N ASN A 112 -11.21 -10.27 4.63
CA ASN A 112 -10.63 -9.54 3.51
C ASN A 112 -11.67 -8.57 2.92
N PRO A 113 -11.74 -7.32 3.41
CA PRO A 113 -12.76 -6.37 2.99
C PRO A 113 -12.60 -5.91 1.54
N LEU A 114 -11.43 -6.14 0.92
CA LEU A 114 -11.15 -5.70 -0.46
C LEU A 114 -11.54 -6.75 -1.50
N PHE A 115 -11.50 -8.07 -1.14
CA PHE A 115 -11.61 -9.15 -2.10
C PHE A 115 -12.64 -10.22 -1.71
N GLY A 116 -13.53 -9.87 -0.79
CA GLY A 116 -14.53 -10.78 -0.26
C GLY A 116 -14.04 -11.60 0.93
N SER A 117 -14.79 -11.50 2.02
CA SER A 117 -14.50 -12.18 3.28
C SER A 117 -15.32 -13.47 3.41
N GLN A 118 -14.77 -14.45 4.14
CA GLN A 118 -15.48 -15.61 4.67
C GLN A 118 -15.52 -15.50 6.20
N LEU A 119 -16.70 -15.18 6.76
CA LEU A 119 -16.87 -14.83 8.17
C LEU A 119 -17.79 -15.80 8.94
N SER A 120 -18.06 -16.98 8.40
CA SER A 120 -18.88 -17.99 9.07
C SER A 120 -18.13 -18.59 10.26
N MET A 121 -18.51 -18.15 11.46
CA MET A 121 -17.95 -18.63 12.71
C MET A 121 -18.53 -20.00 13.10
N PRO A 122 -17.74 -20.86 13.77
CA PRO A 122 -18.26 -22.10 14.37
C PRO A 122 -19.27 -21.79 15.46
N GLU A 123 -20.05 -22.78 15.90
CA GLU A 123 -21.05 -22.61 16.96
C GLU A 123 -20.42 -22.15 18.29
N SER A 124 -19.23 -22.65 18.59
CA SER A 124 -18.41 -22.26 19.73
C SER A 124 -16.95 -22.14 19.30
N LEU A 125 -16.16 -21.36 20.04
CA LEU A 125 -14.73 -21.21 19.74
C LEU A 125 -13.99 -22.54 19.92
N PRO A 126 -13.30 -23.05 18.89
CA PRO A 126 -12.45 -24.23 19.03
C PRO A 126 -11.34 -23.98 20.04
N ALA A 127 -11.04 -24.97 20.88
CA ALA A 127 -9.92 -24.92 21.78
C ALA A 127 -8.60 -24.93 21.01
N VAL A 128 -7.65 -24.12 21.45
CA VAL A 128 -6.29 -24.09 20.87
C VAL A 128 -5.52 -25.35 21.26
N GLY A 129 -5.79 -25.87 22.47
CA GLY A 129 -5.20 -27.12 23.00
C GLY A 129 -3.74 -27.00 23.41
N ARG A 130 -3.11 -25.88 23.14
CA ARG A 130 -1.73 -25.57 23.49
C ARG A 130 -1.50 -24.07 23.51
N LYS A 131 -0.38 -23.65 24.07
CA LYS A 131 0.05 -22.27 23.98
C LYS A 131 0.73 -22.01 22.62
N ILE A 132 0.27 -21.00 21.89
CA ILE A 132 0.89 -20.51 20.68
C ILE A 132 1.61 -19.22 21.00
N LEU A 133 2.86 -19.09 20.56
CA LEU A 133 3.61 -17.85 20.65
C LEU A 133 4.28 -17.58 19.31
N LYS A 134 4.05 -16.38 18.77
CA LYS A 134 4.66 -15.90 17.54
C LYS A 134 5.29 -14.53 17.81
N TYR A 135 6.47 -14.32 17.25
CA TYR A 135 7.17 -13.03 17.27
C TYR A 135 7.60 -12.66 15.85
N THR A 136 7.94 -11.40 15.63
CA THR A 136 8.42 -10.94 14.33
C THR A 136 9.86 -10.45 14.40
N ASN A 137 10.65 -10.73 13.36
CA ASN A 137 11.97 -10.14 13.15
C ASN A 137 11.91 -8.74 12.54
N TYR A 138 10.75 -8.34 12.02
CA TYR A 138 10.60 -7.12 11.24
C TYR A 138 10.09 -5.98 12.13
N GLU A 139 10.96 -4.99 12.38
CA GLU A 139 10.62 -3.78 13.13
C GLU A 139 9.50 -3.02 12.44
N TYR A 140 9.57 -2.92 11.11
CA TYR A 140 8.56 -2.26 10.28
C TYR A 140 7.78 -3.26 9.45
N ARG A 141 6.45 -3.14 9.48
CA ARG A 141 5.52 -3.80 8.56
C ARG A 141 4.75 -2.69 7.87
N TYR A 142 5.26 -2.34 6.69
CA TYR A 142 4.86 -1.13 5.96
C TYR A 142 3.70 -1.42 5.01
N ALA A 143 2.84 -0.42 4.81
CA ALA A 143 1.80 -0.48 3.80
C ALA A 143 1.66 0.84 3.03
N LEU A 144 1.26 0.70 1.80
CA LEU A 144 0.84 1.67 0.80
C LEU A 144 1.97 2.35 0.01
N ASN A 145 1.57 2.75 -1.19
CA ASN A 145 2.31 3.58 -2.12
C ASN A 145 1.57 4.92 -2.26
N PHE A 146 2.24 5.97 -2.67
CA PHE A 146 1.53 7.21 -3.04
C PHE A 146 0.48 6.96 -4.11
N CYS A 147 0.79 6.14 -5.12
CA CYS A 147 -0.13 5.81 -6.21
C CYS A 147 -1.44 5.18 -5.73
N THR A 148 -1.43 4.45 -4.62
CA THR A 148 -2.64 3.84 -4.06
C THR A 148 -3.74 4.89 -3.80
N TYR A 149 -3.34 6.11 -3.44
CA TYR A 149 -4.24 7.24 -3.20
C TYR A 149 -4.84 7.86 -4.46
N SER A 150 -4.38 7.50 -5.64
CA SER A 150 -4.98 7.93 -6.93
C SER A 150 -5.57 6.78 -7.72
N TYR A 151 -5.42 5.55 -7.26
CA TYR A 151 -6.08 4.36 -7.77
C TYR A 151 -7.14 3.87 -6.78
N THR A 152 -6.89 2.83 -6.02
CA THR A 152 -7.90 2.22 -5.13
C THR A 152 -8.54 3.22 -4.16
N MET A 153 -7.75 4.13 -3.59
CA MET A 153 -8.18 5.00 -2.48
C MET A 153 -8.57 6.42 -2.92
N ALA A 154 -8.65 6.72 -4.23
CA ALA A 154 -8.83 8.09 -4.73
C ALA A 154 -10.06 8.82 -4.12
N PHE A 155 -11.14 8.08 -3.90
CA PHE A 155 -12.40 8.63 -3.40
C PHE A 155 -12.88 7.98 -2.10
N TRP A 156 -11.99 7.25 -1.42
CA TRP A 156 -12.36 6.58 -0.17
C TRP A 156 -12.83 7.56 0.89
N ASN A 157 -13.88 7.17 1.59
CA ASN A 157 -14.40 7.80 2.78
C ASN A 157 -14.17 6.92 4.02
N TRP A 158 -14.78 7.25 5.15
CA TRP A 158 -14.58 6.48 6.39
C TRP A 158 -15.10 5.04 6.30
N ASP A 159 -16.19 4.81 5.59
CA ASP A 159 -16.77 3.47 5.45
C ASP A 159 -15.83 2.51 4.70
N ASP A 160 -14.93 3.06 3.87
CA ASP A 160 -13.87 2.31 3.19
C ASP A 160 -12.62 2.15 4.06
N TYR A 161 -12.21 3.23 4.74
CA TYR A 161 -11.00 3.22 5.58
C TYR A 161 -11.16 2.36 6.84
N GLU A 162 -12.31 2.37 7.52
CA GLU A 162 -12.49 1.63 8.77
C GLU A 162 -12.22 0.13 8.60
N PRO A 163 -12.85 -0.59 7.65
CA PRO A 163 -12.56 -2.00 7.43
C PRO A 163 -11.12 -2.24 6.93
N PHE A 164 -10.55 -1.32 6.15
CA PHE A 164 -9.16 -1.42 5.71
C PHE A 164 -8.17 -1.30 6.88
N LEU A 165 -8.38 -0.37 7.80
CA LEU A 165 -7.54 -0.21 9.00
C LEU A 165 -7.63 -1.42 9.93
N ASP A 166 -8.82 -2.02 10.07
CA ASP A 166 -9.01 -3.27 10.79
C ASP A 166 -8.22 -4.41 10.12
N TRP A 167 -8.33 -4.54 8.81
CA TRP A 167 -7.55 -5.50 8.01
C TRP A 167 -6.04 -5.28 8.15
N ALA A 168 -5.58 -4.04 8.06
CA ALA A 168 -4.17 -3.71 8.21
C ALA A 168 -3.61 -4.10 9.59
N ALA A 169 -4.32 -3.78 10.67
CA ALA A 169 -3.94 -4.17 12.02
C ALA A 169 -3.94 -5.70 12.19
N MET A 170 -4.96 -6.39 11.69
CA MET A 170 -5.04 -7.86 11.72
C MET A 170 -3.91 -8.54 10.93
N ASN A 171 -3.36 -7.87 9.92
CA ASN A 171 -2.24 -8.37 9.11
C ASN A 171 -0.87 -7.85 9.57
N GLY A 172 -0.79 -7.22 10.73
CA GLY A 172 0.49 -6.86 11.35
C GLY A 172 1.10 -5.54 10.87
N VAL A 173 0.39 -4.74 10.09
CA VAL A 173 0.86 -3.41 9.64
C VAL A 173 1.03 -2.48 10.84
N ASN A 174 2.21 -1.88 10.99
CA ASN A 174 2.51 -0.93 12.06
C ASN A 174 3.07 0.41 11.57
N LEU A 175 3.32 0.53 10.27
CA LEU A 175 3.79 1.75 9.62
C LEU A 175 3.05 1.90 8.28
N MET A 176 2.34 3.00 8.07
CA MET A 176 1.51 3.15 6.87
C MET A 176 1.52 4.59 6.37
N LEU A 177 1.71 4.75 5.05
CA LEU A 177 1.58 6.07 4.41
C LEU A 177 0.17 6.62 4.65
N ASP A 178 0.07 7.85 5.10
CA ASP A 178 -1.18 8.59 5.16
C ASP A 178 -0.97 10.05 4.72
N ILE A 179 -1.54 10.38 3.58
CA ILE A 179 -1.49 11.71 2.97
C ILE A 179 -2.87 12.38 2.90
N VAL A 180 -3.88 11.78 3.53
CA VAL A 180 -5.24 12.32 3.52
C VAL A 180 -5.29 13.67 4.25
N GLY A 181 -5.76 14.70 3.55
CA GLY A 181 -5.91 16.05 4.10
C GLY A 181 -4.62 16.89 4.12
N GLN A 182 -3.52 16.42 3.54
CA GLN A 182 -2.27 17.18 3.43
C GLN A 182 -2.42 18.42 2.53
N GLU A 183 -3.45 18.52 1.73
CA GLU A 183 -3.82 19.71 0.93
C GLU A 183 -4.02 20.94 1.82
N GLU A 184 -4.64 20.77 2.99
CA GLU A 184 -4.84 21.87 3.94
C GLU A 184 -3.52 22.39 4.48
N VAL A 185 -2.55 21.50 4.74
CA VAL A 185 -1.20 21.88 5.16
C VAL A 185 -0.53 22.76 4.12
N LEU A 186 -0.66 22.39 2.83
CA LEU A 186 -0.13 23.19 1.73
C LEU A 186 -0.88 24.52 1.58
N ARG A 187 -2.20 24.53 1.76
CA ARG A 187 -3.01 25.76 1.72
C ARG A 187 -2.57 26.73 2.83
N GLU A 188 -2.48 26.29 4.08
CA GLU A 188 -1.99 27.12 5.19
C GLU A 188 -0.55 27.61 4.94
N THR A 189 0.29 26.79 4.31
CA THR A 189 1.66 27.16 4.01
C THR A 189 1.74 28.22 2.92
N LEU A 190 1.17 27.96 1.75
CA LEU A 190 1.35 28.81 0.57
C LEU A 190 0.63 30.17 0.71
N THR A 191 -0.47 30.24 1.42
CA THR A 191 -1.15 31.52 1.70
C THR A 191 -0.27 32.51 2.45
N GLN A 192 0.71 32.06 3.23
CA GLN A 192 1.67 32.94 3.90
C GLN A 192 2.76 33.47 2.96
N TYR A 193 2.84 32.95 1.72
CA TYR A 193 3.80 33.37 0.70
C TYR A 193 3.15 34.04 -0.50
N GLY A 194 1.96 34.60 -0.33
CA GLY A 194 1.28 35.46 -1.30
C GLY A 194 0.36 34.75 -2.28
N TYR A 195 0.01 33.48 -2.01
CA TYR A 195 -0.98 32.77 -2.81
C TYR A 195 -2.39 32.96 -2.23
N SER A 196 -3.37 33.19 -3.09
CA SER A 196 -4.78 33.13 -2.72
C SER A 196 -5.25 31.68 -2.59
N ASP A 197 -6.41 31.49 -1.98
CA ASP A 197 -7.05 30.19 -1.86
C ASP A 197 -7.26 29.53 -3.22
N ASP A 198 -7.76 30.30 -4.21
CA ASP A 198 -7.98 29.81 -5.56
C ASP A 198 -6.68 29.42 -6.27
N GLU A 199 -5.60 30.19 -6.12
CA GLU A 199 -4.30 29.85 -6.68
C GLU A 199 -3.75 28.53 -6.09
N VAL A 200 -3.98 28.28 -4.80
CA VAL A 200 -3.58 27.00 -4.18
C VAL A 200 -4.44 25.84 -4.72
N ARG A 201 -5.74 26.03 -4.84
CA ARG A 201 -6.66 25.02 -5.39
C ARG A 201 -6.30 24.66 -6.85
N GLU A 202 -5.88 25.63 -7.66
CA GLU A 202 -5.38 25.40 -9.01
C GLU A 202 -4.00 24.72 -9.05
N TYR A 203 -3.13 25.03 -8.11
CA TYR A 203 -1.80 24.41 -8.02
C TYR A 203 -1.86 22.93 -7.65
N LEU A 204 -2.76 22.55 -6.78
CA LEU A 204 -2.97 21.17 -6.37
C LEU A 204 -3.56 20.35 -7.53
N SER A 205 -3.24 19.05 -7.55
CA SER A 205 -3.83 18.15 -8.54
C SER A 205 -5.06 17.45 -7.99
N GLY A 206 -5.98 17.09 -8.87
CA GLY A 206 -7.19 16.34 -8.52
C GLY A 206 -6.90 14.91 -8.09
N PRO A 207 -7.89 14.19 -7.53
CA PRO A 207 -7.71 12.88 -6.91
C PRO A 207 -7.07 11.82 -7.82
N GLY A 208 -7.38 11.81 -9.10
CA GLY A 208 -6.77 10.91 -10.08
C GLY A 208 -5.28 11.17 -10.35
N TYR A 209 -4.73 12.31 -9.90
CA TYR A 209 -3.34 12.72 -10.10
C TYR A 209 -2.63 13.10 -8.80
N TYR A 210 -3.31 12.97 -7.70
CA TYR A 210 -2.91 13.33 -6.36
C TYR A 210 -1.56 12.70 -5.94
N ALA A 211 -1.38 11.42 -6.22
CA ALA A 211 -0.16 10.68 -5.92
C ALA A 211 1.08 11.33 -6.56
N TRP A 212 1.00 11.63 -7.84
CA TRP A 212 2.13 12.21 -8.59
C TRP A 212 2.41 13.65 -8.21
N PHE A 213 1.39 14.38 -7.75
CA PHE A 213 1.60 15.68 -7.12
C PHE A 213 2.48 15.53 -5.86
N TYR A 214 2.15 14.64 -4.94
CA TYR A 214 2.92 14.43 -3.72
C TYR A 214 4.28 13.76 -3.94
N MET A 215 4.47 13.03 -5.03
CA MET A 215 5.77 12.54 -5.47
C MET A 215 6.59 13.58 -6.26
N GLN A 216 6.10 14.81 -6.38
CA GLN A 216 6.77 15.93 -7.05
C GLN A 216 6.94 15.74 -8.57
N ASN A 217 6.08 14.95 -9.20
CA ASN A 217 6.14 14.68 -10.63
C ASN A 217 5.40 15.73 -11.49
N LEU A 218 4.29 16.26 -10.97
CA LEU A 218 3.42 17.18 -11.69
C LEU A 218 2.65 18.10 -10.71
N TYR A 219 1.96 19.10 -11.25
CA TYR A 219 1.03 19.96 -10.52
C TYR A 219 -0.07 20.45 -11.46
N SER A 220 -1.16 21.00 -10.92
CA SER A 220 -2.27 21.59 -11.68
C SER A 220 -2.93 20.66 -12.70
N VAL A 221 -3.06 19.36 -12.37
CA VAL A 221 -3.66 18.35 -13.26
C VAL A 221 -4.90 17.75 -12.59
N GLY A 222 -6.01 17.69 -13.33
CA GLY A 222 -7.25 17.05 -12.87
C GLY A 222 -7.99 17.79 -11.75
N GLY A 223 -7.66 19.05 -11.53
CA GLY A 223 -8.34 19.96 -10.61
C GLY A 223 -9.13 21.05 -11.36
N PRO A 224 -9.51 22.15 -10.66
CA PRO A 224 -9.19 22.47 -9.27
C PRO A 224 -9.98 21.65 -8.25
N LEU A 225 -9.43 21.54 -7.01
CA LEU A 225 -10.14 20.86 -5.93
C LEU A 225 -11.31 21.72 -5.43
N PRO A 226 -12.49 21.13 -5.11
CA PRO A 226 -13.58 21.85 -4.47
C PRO A 226 -13.16 22.43 -3.10
N ALA A 227 -13.69 23.59 -2.74
CA ALA A 227 -13.39 24.20 -1.44
C ALA A 227 -13.78 23.28 -0.26
N ALA A 228 -14.92 22.59 -0.36
CA ALA A 228 -15.38 21.64 0.66
C ALA A 228 -14.47 20.43 0.83
N TRP A 229 -13.67 20.05 -0.16
CA TRP A 229 -12.73 18.95 -0.12
C TRP A 229 -11.74 19.05 1.06
N PHE A 230 -11.22 20.25 1.29
CA PHE A 230 -10.19 20.48 2.32
C PHE A 230 -10.67 20.10 3.73
N GLU A 231 -11.84 20.62 4.14
CA GLU A 231 -12.41 20.34 5.45
C GLU A 231 -12.79 18.85 5.60
N GLN A 232 -13.43 18.28 4.60
CA GLN A 232 -13.83 16.88 4.59
C GLN A 232 -12.61 15.95 4.71
N ARG A 233 -11.53 16.24 3.99
CA ARG A 233 -10.31 15.43 4.05
C ARG A 233 -9.52 15.59 5.34
N VAL A 234 -9.51 16.77 5.93
CA VAL A 234 -8.91 16.96 7.26
C VAL A 234 -9.68 16.17 8.32
N GLU A 235 -11.01 16.19 8.30
CA GLU A 235 -11.82 15.41 9.23
C GLU A 235 -11.56 13.90 9.06
N LEU A 236 -11.54 13.43 7.83
CA LEU A 236 -11.22 12.04 7.51
C LEU A 236 -9.81 11.66 7.98
N GLY A 237 -8.80 12.48 7.69
CA GLY A 237 -7.41 12.25 8.12
C GLY A 237 -7.27 12.16 9.63
N ARG A 238 -7.96 13.02 10.38
CA ARG A 238 -7.98 12.96 11.86
C ARG A 238 -8.58 11.65 12.37
N ARG A 239 -9.68 11.18 11.78
CA ARG A 239 -10.28 9.88 12.14
C ARG A 239 -9.35 8.71 11.84
N ILE A 240 -8.66 8.75 10.70
CA ILE A 240 -7.64 7.74 10.34
C ILE A 240 -6.52 7.73 11.38
N HIS A 241 -5.96 8.90 11.73
CA HIS A 241 -4.90 9.00 12.74
C HIS A 241 -5.35 8.49 14.11
N ASP A 242 -6.55 8.81 14.55
CA ASP A 242 -7.09 8.34 15.83
C ASP A 242 -7.22 6.81 15.87
N ARG A 243 -7.68 6.18 14.79
CA ARG A 243 -7.77 4.73 14.70
C ARG A 243 -6.39 4.08 14.62
N MET A 244 -5.48 4.63 13.82
CA MET A 244 -4.10 4.15 13.73
C MET A 244 -3.43 4.20 15.10
N GLN A 245 -3.55 5.31 15.81
CA GLN A 245 -3.01 5.46 17.17
C GLN A 245 -3.60 4.43 18.13
N ALA A 246 -4.90 4.18 18.09
CA ALA A 246 -5.56 3.21 18.96
C ALA A 246 -5.02 1.78 18.76
N TYR A 247 -4.64 1.41 17.54
CA TYR A 247 -3.97 0.15 17.25
C TYR A 247 -2.46 0.19 17.50
N GLY A 248 -1.85 1.36 17.46
CA GLY A 248 -0.41 1.55 17.46
C GLY A 248 0.20 1.45 16.06
N VAL A 249 -0.54 1.80 15.03
CA VAL A 249 -0.02 2.01 13.68
C VAL A 249 0.49 3.44 13.57
N THR A 250 1.74 3.61 13.14
CA THR A 250 2.33 4.93 12.94
C THR A 250 2.07 5.42 11.53
N PRO A 251 1.46 6.60 11.32
CA PRO A 251 1.34 7.17 9.99
C PRO A 251 2.67 7.70 9.48
N VAL A 252 2.94 7.50 8.21
CA VAL A 252 3.99 8.21 7.48
C VAL A 252 3.33 9.39 6.78
N ILE A 253 3.65 10.60 7.21
CA ILE A 253 3.03 11.83 6.72
C ILE A 253 3.95 12.57 5.75
N GLN A 254 3.43 13.57 5.03
CA GLN A 254 4.22 14.31 4.05
C GLN A 254 5.32 15.14 4.73
N GLY A 255 6.54 15.06 4.20
CA GLY A 255 7.66 15.92 4.53
C GLY A 255 7.80 17.10 3.56
N PHE A 256 8.62 18.09 3.94
CA PHE A 256 8.94 19.24 3.09
C PHE A 256 10.26 19.01 2.35
N GLY A 257 10.21 18.95 1.02
CA GLY A 257 11.37 18.74 0.15
C GLY A 257 11.84 19.99 -0.63
N GLY A 258 11.17 21.13 -0.41
CA GLY A 258 11.51 22.38 -1.10
C GLY A 258 10.66 22.70 -2.33
N GLN A 259 9.66 21.90 -2.64
CA GLN A 259 8.78 22.12 -3.80
C GLN A 259 7.82 23.27 -3.58
N VAL A 260 7.68 24.10 -4.61
CA VAL A 260 6.83 25.30 -4.63
C VAL A 260 6.26 25.51 -6.05
N PRO A 261 5.18 26.33 -6.20
CA PRO A 261 4.71 26.72 -7.52
C PRO A 261 5.78 27.43 -8.37
N ALA A 262 5.65 27.35 -9.68
CA ALA A 262 6.62 27.89 -10.63
C ALA A 262 6.85 29.40 -10.52
N ASP A 263 5.84 30.15 -10.11
CA ASP A 263 5.89 31.61 -9.92
C ASP A 263 6.34 32.03 -8.51
N PHE A 264 6.82 31.10 -7.69
CA PHE A 264 7.16 31.38 -6.29
C PHE A 264 8.17 32.52 -6.14
N GLN A 265 9.20 32.55 -6.99
CA GLN A 265 10.22 33.61 -6.95
C GLN A 265 9.67 34.97 -7.39
N GLU A 266 8.65 35.00 -8.25
CA GLU A 266 8.00 36.27 -8.64
C GLU A 266 7.24 36.88 -7.46
N LYS A 267 6.52 36.05 -6.72
CA LYS A 267 5.81 36.45 -5.50
C LYS A 267 6.75 36.74 -4.32
N ASN A 268 7.90 36.07 -4.28
CA ASN A 268 8.90 36.17 -3.22
C ASN A 268 10.30 36.49 -3.82
N PRO A 269 10.58 37.75 -4.22
CA PRO A 269 11.73 38.10 -5.06
C PRO A 269 13.10 37.85 -4.42
N THR A 270 13.20 37.73 -3.10
CA THR A 270 14.46 37.39 -2.41
C THR A 270 14.70 35.88 -2.33
N SER A 271 13.77 35.05 -2.78
CA SER A 271 13.97 33.61 -2.88
C SER A 271 14.82 33.22 -4.09
N VAL A 272 15.29 31.97 -4.10
CA VAL A 272 15.88 31.31 -5.27
C VAL A 272 15.12 30.02 -5.48
N ALA A 273 14.38 29.91 -6.59
CA ALA A 273 13.65 28.72 -6.98
C ALA A 273 13.85 28.43 -8.46
N ALA A 274 13.96 27.18 -8.83
CA ALA A 274 14.20 26.77 -10.21
C ALA A 274 13.45 25.48 -10.55
N SER A 275 13.21 25.30 -11.86
CA SER A 275 12.53 24.11 -12.39
C SER A 275 13.36 22.86 -12.17
N SER A 276 12.70 21.77 -11.76
CA SER A 276 13.29 20.43 -11.68
C SER A 276 12.97 19.56 -12.92
N GLY A 277 12.59 20.19 -14.05
CA GLY A 277 12.34 19.53 -15.32
C GLY A 277 10.89 19.09 -15.51
N THR A 278 10.71 18.03 -16.28
CA THR A 278 9.39 17.49 -16.62
C THR A 278 9.28 16.00 -16.27
N TRP A 279 8.05 15.51 -16.17
CA TRP A 279 7.73 14.09 -16.04
C TRP A 279 6.61 13.75 -17.02
N SER A 280 6.83 12.80 -17.92
CA SER A 280 5.84 12.36 -18.92
C SER A 280 5.11 13.50 -19.67
N GLY A 281 5.82 14.60 -19.92
CA GLY A 281 5.29 15.80 -20.60
C GLY A 281 4.62 16.82 -19.70
N PHE A 282 4.52 16.55 -18.38
CA PHE A 282 4.04 17.52 -17.38
C PHE A 282 5.21 18.26 -16.76
N ASP A 283 5.01 19.53 -16.43
CA ASP A 283 5.98 20.31 -15.67
C ASP A 283 5.99 19.84 -14.20
N ARG A 284 7.20 19.71 -13.64
CA ARG A 284 7.39 19.47 -12.20
C ARG A 284 7.28 20.78 -11.41
N PRO A 285 6.89 20.73 -10.13
CA PRO A 285 7.03 21.88 -9.25
C PRO A 285 8.46 22.43 -9.28
N TYR A 286 8.59 23.74 -9.03
CA TYR A 286 9.91 24.33 -8.82
C TYR A 286 10.45 23.92 -7.46
N MET A 287 11.76 23.98 -7.30
CA MET A 287 12.44 23.68 -6.05
C MET A 287 13.15 24.93 -5.53
N ILE A 288 12.93 25.24 -4.26
CA ILE A 288 13.68 26.27 -3.54
C ILE A 288 15.11 25.76 -3.31
N LYS A 289 16.08 26.62 -3.55
CA LYS A 289 17.50 26.30 -3.28
C LYS A 289 17.71 26.06 -1.79
N THR A 290 18.27 24.89 -1.48
CA THR A 290 18.46 24.44 -0.10
C THR A 290 19.68 25.06 0.58
N TYR A 291 20.65 25.52 -0.23
CA TYR A 291 21.86 26.17 0.24
C TYR A 291 22.17 27.42 -0.59
N LEU A 292 22.34 28.57 0.08
CA LEU A 292 22.72 29.81 -0.57
C LEU A 292 24.24 29.97 -0.60
N THR A 293 24.76 30.21 -1.81
CA THR A 293 26.16 30.56 -2.01
C THR A 293 26.46 31.99 -1.49
N ASP A 294 27.72 32.34 -1.33
CA ASP A 294 28.11 33.70 -1.00
C ASP A 294 27.67 34.71 -2.07
N ALA A 295 27.60 34.29 -3.34
CA ALA A 295 27.08 35.10 -4.42
C ALA A 295 25.56 35.34 -4.28
N ASP A 296 24.78 34.34 -3.89
CA ASP A 296 23.34 34.48 -3.63
C ASP A 296 23.12 35.48 -2.49
N LYS A 297 23.88 35.35 -1.39
CA LYS A 297 23.80 36.24 -0.22
C LYS A 297 24.19 37.68 -0.58
N ALA A 298 25.27 37.84 -1.37
CA ALA A 298 25.69 39.15 -1.87
C ALA A 298 24.64 39.80 -2.81
N ALA A 299 23.84 38.99 -3.49
CA ALA A 299 22.70 39.43 -4.30
C ALA A 299 21.45 39.71 -3.48
N GLY A 300 21.50 39.62 -2.15
CA GLY A 300 20.37 39.88 -1.26
C GLY A 300 19.36 38.75 -1.20
N LYS A 301 19.73 37.52 -1.58
CA LYS A 301 18.87 36.37 -1.47
C LYS A 301 18.79 35.86 -0.04
N GLU A 302 17.61 35.35 0.33
CA GLU A 302 17.29 34.85 1.66
C GLU A 302 16.99 33.34 1.64
N ASP A 303 17.19 32.70 2.79
CA ASP A 303 16.98 31.26 2.94
C ASP A 303 15.48 30.92 3.09
N TYR A 304 14.81 30.84 1.95
CA TYR A 304 13.40 30.47 1.90
C TYR A 304 13.17 28.98 2.15
N PHE A 305 14.16 28.11 1.96
CA PHE A 305 14.00 26.71 2.31
C PHE A 305 13.71 26.57 3.81
N GLN A 306 14.47 27.25 4.66
CA GLN A 306 14.23 27.24 6.10
C GLN A 306 12.90 27.89 6.45
N LYS A 307 12.59 29.05 5.88
CA LYS A 307 11.35 29.78 6.17
C LYS A 307 10.09 28.97 5.80
N VAL A 308 10.03 28.45 4.57
CA VAL A 308 8.87 27.68 4.09
C VAL A 308 8.76 26.35 4.82
N GLY A 309 9.90 25.68 5.10
CA GLY A 309 9.93 24.45 5.88
C GLY A 309 9.38 24.63 7.30
N ASP A 310 9.76 25.72 7.99
CA ASP A 310 9.21 26.06 9.31
C ASP A 310 7.69 26.28 9.25
N THR A 311 7.24 26.99 8.23
CA THR A 311 5.81 27.25 8.00
C THR A 311 5.06 25.96 7.72
N PHE A 312 5.61 25.09 6.86
CA PHE A 312 5.01 23.82 6.49
C PHE A 312 4.81 22.90 7.72
N TYR A 313 5.86 22.65 8.49
CA TYR A 313 5.75 21.77 9.65
C TYR A 313 4.84 22.34 10.73
N LYS A 314 4.86 23.68 10.92
CA LYS A 314 3.92 24.33 11.83
C LYS A 314 2.47 24.21 11.34
N ALA A 315 2.22 24.39 10.05
CA ALA A 315 0.89 24.19 9.46
C ALA A 315 0.41 22.73 9.64
N GLN A 316 1.29 21.76 9.44
CA GLN A 316 0.98 20.35 9.65
C GLN A 316 0.58 20.05 11.10
N GLU A 317 1.30 20.62 12.08
CA GLU A 317 0.92 20.50 13.49
C GLU A 317 -0.38 21.24 13.82
N ASN A 318 -0.65 22.40 13.19
CA ASN A 318 -1.91 23.11 13.37
C ASN A 318 -3.11 22.27 12.87
N VAL A 319 -2.96 21.62 11.71
CA VAL A 319 -4.04 20.85 11.10
C VAL A 319 -4.27 19.52 11.82
N PHE A 320 -3.24 18.77 12.10
CA PHE A 320 -3.34 17.39 12.59
C PHE A 320 -2.84 17.15 14.02
N GLY A 321 -2.15 18.10 14.62
CA GLY A 321 -1.33 17.85 15.79
C GLY A 321 -0.03 17.11 15.43
N LYS A 322 0.77 16.78 16.42
CA LYS A 322 2.01 16.01 16.23
C LYS A 322 1.71 14.52 16.24
N VAL A 323 1.28 13.98 15.09
CA VAL A 323 0.77 12.60 14.96
C VAL A 323 1.84 11.58 14.60
N SER A 324 3.02 12.01 14.16
CA SER A 324 4.10 11.11 13.73
C SER A 324 5.47 11.79 13.79
N ASN A 325 6.50 10.96 13.75
CA ASN A 325 7.88 11.37 13.50
C ASN A 325 8.44 10.75 12.18
N TYR A 326 7.58 10.15 11.34
CA TYR A 326 7.94 9.60 10.04
C TYR A 326 7.42 10.51 8.93
N TYR A 327 8.34 11.01 8.10
CA TYR A 327 8.04 11.98 7.04
C TYR A 327 8.49 11.44 5.70
N ALA A 328 7.61 11.43 4.69
CA ALA A 328 7.90 10.99 3.34
C ALA A 328 7.98 12.17 2.38
N VAL A 329 9.04 12.24 1.63
CA VAL A 329 9.19 13.11 0.47
C VAL A 329 10.33 12.59 -0.42
N ASP A 330 10.16 12.68 -1.74
CA ASP A 330 11.15 12.28 -2.73
C ASP A 330 11.39 13.47 -3.68
N PRO A 331 12.43 14.30 -3.45
CA PRO A 331 12.63 15.54 -4.19
C PRO A 331 12.81 15.36 -5.71
N PHE A 332 13.32 14.21 -6.16
CA PHE A 332 13.61 13.92 -7.57
C PHE A 332 13.11 12.53 -7.98
N HIS A 333 11.89 12.19 -7.62
CA HIS A 333 11.28 10.92 -8.02
C HIS A 333 11.20 10.81 -9.54
N GLU A 334 11.56 9.64 -10.10
CA GLU A 334 11.55 9.35 -11.54
C GLU A 334 12.24 10.39 -12.42
N GLY A 335 13.51 10.65 -12.15
CA GLY A 335 14.38 11.38 -13.07
C GLY A 335 14.19 12.89 -13.09
N GLY A 336 13.76 13.49 -12.00
CA GLY A 336 13.78 14.95 -11.85
C GLY A 336 15.19 15.51 -12.07
N THR A 337 15.29 16.64 -12.75
CA THR A 337 16.54 17.32 -13.04
C THR A 337 16.97 18.19 -11.87
N ILE A 338 18.20 18.03 -11.42
CA ILE A 338 18.79 18.92 -10.43
C ILE A 338 19.01 20.28 -11.11
N PRO A 339 18.42 21.39 -10.61
CA PRO A 339 18.58 22.69 -11.23
C PRO A 339 20.04 23.15 -11.21
N ASP A 340 20.42 23.97 -12.20
CA ASP A 340 21.77 24.54 -12.28
C ASP A 340 22.12 25.32 -11.00
N GLY A 341 23.30 25.05 -10.46
CA GLY A 341 23.78 25.69 -9.23
C GLY A 341 23.19 25.10 -7.94
N PHE A 342 22.43 23.98 -8.03
CA PHE A 342 22.02 23.18 -6.89
C PHE A 342 22.93 21.96 -6.76
N ASP A 343 23.12 21.47 -5.55
CA ASP A 343 23.94 20.30 -5.23
C ASP A 343 23.12 19.20 -4.58
N ILE A 344 23.14 17.99 -5.14
CA ILE A 344 22.29 16.89 -4.70
C ILE A 344 22.64 16.41 -3.29
N VAL A 345 23.92 16.41 -2.94
CA VAL A 345 24.38 15.99 -1.61
C VAL A 345 23.92 16.98 -0.57
N ASP A 346 23.99 18.28 -0.91
CA ASP A 346 23.51 19.34 -0.03
C ASP A 346 21.98 19.31 0.13
N ILE A 347 21.24 19.06 -0.94
CA ILE A 347 19.78 18.93 -0.90
C ILE A 347 19.38 17.84 0.09
N TYR A 348 19.93 16.63 -0.02
CA TYR A 348 19.58 15.52 0.90
C TYR A 348 19.97 15.82 2.34
N ARG A 349 21.14 16.46 2.55
CA ARG A 349 21.57 16.91 3.89
C ARG A 349 20.59 17.93 4.48
N THR A 350 20.22 18.92 3.71
CA THR A 350 19.42 20.05 4.19
C THR A 350 17.96 19.65 4.41
N VAL A 351 17.39 18.83 3.52
CA VAL A 351 16.04 18.29 3.68
C VAL A 351 15.95 17.49 5.00
N GLN A 352 16.89 16.57 5.24
CA GLN A 352 16.88 15.79 6.47
C GLN A 352 17.13 16.67 7.72
N ARG A 353 18.09 17.60 7.67
CA ARG A 353 18.34 18.50 8.79
C ARG A 353 17.10 19.31 9.15
N LYS A 354 16.35 19.78 8.16
CA LYS A 354 15.11 20.51 8.41
C LYS A 354 14.07 19.66 9.15
N MET A 355 13.95 18.38 8.78
CA MET A 355 13.11 17.44 9.53
C MET A 355 13.59 17.28 10.97
N LEU A 356 14.89 17.07 11.16
CA LEU A 356 15.50 16.86 12.47
C LEU A 356 15.46 18.12 13.36
N ASP A 357 15.56 19.30 12.78
CA ASP A 357 15.43 20.58 13.50
C ASP A 357 14.00 20.78 14.01
N HIS A 358 13.00 20.32 13.23
CA HIS A 358 11.62 20.34 13.64
C HIS A 358 11.31 19.25 14.67
N ASP A 359 11.77 18.03 14.42
CA ASP A 359 11.57 16.86 15.26
C ASP A 359 12.87 16.05 15.36
N PRO A 360 13.58 16.09 16.51
CA PRO A 360 14.83 15.34 16.69
C PRO A 360 14.67 13.82 16.53
N ALA A 361 13.45 13.28 16.63
CA ALA A 361 13.15 11.87 16.40
C ALA A 361 12.72 11.57 14.95
N ALA A 362 12.73 12.58 14.07
CA ALA A 362 12.28 12.42 12.70
C ALA A 362 13.02 11.30 11.95
N VAL A 363 12.27 10.55 11.17
CA VAL A 363 12.78 9.57 10.22
C VAL A 363 12.30 9.94 8.83
N TRP A 364 13.24 10.15 7.93
CA TRP A 364 12.93 10.43 6.53
C TRP A 364 12.66 9.13 5.78
N VAL A 365 11.42 8.93 5.33
CA VAL A 365 11.00 7.78 4.52
C VAL A 365 11.14 8.14 3.04
N MET A 366 11.93 7.36 2.31
CA MET A 366 12.21 7.56 0.88
C MET A 366 11.81 6.34 0.07
N GLN A 367 11.45 6.54 -1.19
CA GLN A 367 11.13 5.46 -2.12
C GLN A 367 12.33 5.13 -3.01
N GLN A 368 12.78 3.87 -2.98
CA GLN A 368 13.71 3.34 -3.98
C GLN A 368 12.92 2.82 -5.17
N TRP A 369 12.94 3.59 -6.23
CA TRP A 369 12.27 3.29 -7.49
C TRP A 369 13.21 3.60 -8.67
N GLN A 370 13.34 2.66 -9.60
CA GLN A 370 14.20 2.80 -10.79
C GLN A 370 15.64 3.30 -10.49
N TRP A 371 16.24 2.80 -9.40
CA TRP A 371 17.56 3.23 -8.93
C TRP A 371 17.66 4.73 -8.60
N GLY A 372 16.52 5.33 -8.26
CA GLY A 372 16.44 6.75 -7.95
C GLY A 372 17.18 7.16 -6.68
N ILE A 373 17.33 6.26 -5.72
CA ILE A 373 18.14 6.44 -4.51
C ILE A 373 19.49 5.78 -4.72
N ASP A 374 20.53 6.58 -4.92
CA ASP A 374 21.91 6.13 -5.13
C ASP A 374 22.81 6.47 -3.93
N GLU A 375 24.06 5.99 -3.98
CA GLU A 375 25.02 6.21 -2.90
C GLU A 375 25.38 7.70 -2.74
N THR A 376 25.32 8.50 -3.80
CA THR A 376 25.61 9.94 -3.76
C THR A 376 24.56 10.67 -2.94
N LYS A 377 23.28 10.41 -3.19
CA LYS A 377 22.16 10.96 -2.40
C LYS A 377 22.25 10.54 -0.95
N LEU A 378 22.44 9.25 -0.68
CA LEU A 378 22.57 8.71 0.67
C LEU A 378 23.80 9.23 1.42
N SER A 379 24.90 9.56 0.73
CA SER A 379 26.07 10.15 1.35
C SER A 379 25.81 11.56 1.91
N GLY A 380 24.77 12.24 1.40
CA GLY A 380 24.35 13.56 1.87
C GLY A 380 23.61 13.53 3.23
N LEU A 381 23.06 12.39 3.62
CA LEU A 381 22.28 12.31 4.86
C LEU A 381 23.08 12.75 6.08
N ALA A 382 22.45 13.58 6.92
CA ALA A 382 23.04 14.06 8.18
C ALA A 382 23.09 12.92 9.23
N ASP A 383 22.08 12.08 9.25
CA ASP A 383 22.00 10.87 10.09
C ASP A 383 21.38 9.73 9.29
N LYS A 384 22.21 8.76 8.92
CA LYS A 384 21.77 7.59 8.15
C LYS A 384 20.85 6.66 8.94
N GLY A 385 20.94 6.64 10.26
CA GLY A 385 20.06 5.87 11.13
C GLY A 385 18.65 6.46 11.25
N GLN A 386 18.46 7.73 10.89
CA GLN A 386 17.17 8.41 10.86
C GLN A 386 16.63 8.59 9.44
N ALA A 387 16.91 7.62 8.59
CA ALA A 387 16.33 7.45 7.27
C ALA A 387 15.83 6.02 7.12
N LEU A 388 14.78 5.84 6.35
CA LEU A 388 14.21 4.54 6.02
C LEU A 388 13.86 4.52 4.54
N VAL A 389 14.50 3.64 3.78
CA VAL A 389 14.27 3.54 2.34
C VAL A 389 13.36 2.36 2.06
N LEU A 390 12.26 2.61 1.35
CA LEU A 390 11.35 1.59 0.88
C LEU A 390 11.88 1.07 -0.47
N ASP A 391 12.41 -0.14 -0.50
CA ASP A 391 12.74 -0.82 -1.76
C ASP A 391 11.45 -1.37 -2.36
N LEU A 392 10.85 -0.60 -3.30
CA LEU A 392 9.43 -0.75 -3.66
C LEU A 392 9.09 -2.07 -4.34
N GLN A 393 10.02 -2.71 -5.04
CA GLN A 393 9.77 -3.90 -5.86
C GLN A 393 10.76 -5.03 -5.56
N SER A 394 11.04 -5.27 -4.29
CA SER A 394 11.96 -6.33 -3.88
C SER A 394 11.50 -7.73 -4.31
N ASP A 395 10.20 -7.92 -4.52
CA ASP A 395 9.59 -9.15 -5.01
C ASP A 395 10.03 -9.53 -6.44
N LEU A 396 10.35 -8.54 -7.27
CA LEU A 396 10.78 -8.76 -8.66
C LEU A 396 12.25 -8.41 -8.86
N ARG A 397 12.70 -7.29 -8.32
CA ARG A 397 14.07 -6.81 -8.48
C ARG A 397 14.46 -5.89 -7.34
N SER A 398 15.12 -6.43 -6.33
CA SER A 398 15.62 -5.60 -5.23
C SER A 398 16.68 -4.61 -5.70
N GLN A 399 16.58 -3.38 -5.20
CA GLN A 399 17.49 -2.27 -5.45
C GLN A 399 18.15 -1.79 -4.13
N ALA A 400 18.34 -2.71 -3.18
CA ALA A 400 18.81 -2.41 -1.83
C ALA A 400 20.31 -2.15 -1.71
N SER A 401 21.11 -2.42 -2.75
CA SER A 401 22.57 -2.30 -2.68
C SER A 401 23.09 -0.92 -2.24
N PRO A 402 22.54 0.23 -2.68
CA PRO A 402 22.98 1.52 -2.18
C PRO A 402 22.77 1.69 -0.67
N MET A 403 21.64 1.18 -0.13
CA MET A 403 21.33 1.24 1.29
C MET A 403 22.30 0.38 2.11
N GLU A 404 22.54 -0.85 1.67
CA GLU A 404 23.52 -1.75 2.31
C GLU A 404 24.93 -1.14 2.31
N ASN A 405 25.38 -0.58 1.18
CA ASN A 405 26.69 0.03 1.05
C ASN A 405 26.85 1.29 1.91
N GLN A 406 25.81 2.07 2.06
CA GLN A 406 25.82 3.32 2.81
C GLN A 406 25.39 3.17 4.28
N GLY A 407 24.93 2.00 4.70
CA GLY A 407 24.48 1.75 6.07
C GLY A 407 23.16 2.43 6.42
N VAL A 408 22.22 2.44 5.48
CA VAL A 408 20.90 3.05 5.66
C VAL A 408 19.82 1.97 5.83
N PRO A 409 18.98 2.07 6.87
CA PRO A 409 17.85 1.16 7.06
C PRO A 409 16.91 1.12 5.84
N TRP A 410 16.42 -0.07 5.51
CA TRP A 410 15.50 -0.26 4.40
C TRP A 410 14.45 -1.33 4.67
N VAL A 411 13.38 -1.31 3.87
CA VAL A 411 12.23 -2.22 3.95
C VAL A 411 12.09 -2.96 2.62
N TRP A 412 11.98 -4.27 2.71
CA TRP A 412 11.67 -5.15 1.59
C TRP A 412 10.18 -5.04 1.26
N ASN A 413 9.83 -4.53 0.08
CA ASN A 413 8.43 -4.35 -0.28
C ASN A 413 8.07 -5.11 -1.55
N MET A 414 6.82 -5.56 -1.58
CA MET A 414 6.16 -6.08 -2.76
C MET A 414 5.35 -4.96 -3.42
N LEU A 415 5.71 -4.58 -4.65
CA LEU A 415 4.90 -3.66 -5.42
C LEU A 415 3.73 -4.37 -6.08
N HIS A 416 4.00 -5.47 -6.78
CA HIS A 416 3.02 -6.37 -7.39
C HIS A 416 2.10 -5.70 -8.42
N ASN A 417 1.27 -4.73 -7.99
CA ASN A 417 0.33 -4.03 -8.88
C ASN A 417 0.94 -2.74 -9.44
N PHE A 418 0.85 -2.60 -10.75
CA PHE A 418 1.35 -1.45 -11.52
C PHE A 418 0.20 -0.86 -12.33
N GLY A 419 -0.11 0.42 -12.11
CA GLY A 419 -1.11 1.16 -12.87
C GLY A 419 -2.55 0.67 -12.70
N GLY A 420 -2.87 0.01 -11.61
CA GLY A 420 -4.22 -0.50 -11.36
C GLY A 420 -4.64 -1.69 -12.26
N ARG A 421 -3.69 -2.39 -12.87
CA ARG A 421 -4.01 -3.54 -13.73
C ARG A 421 -4.52 -4.73 -12.91
N MET A 422 -5.63 -5.30 -13.32
CA MET A 422 -6.38 -6.31 -12.57
C MET A 422 -6.13 -7.77 -13.05
N GLY A 423 -5.13 -8.04 -13.87
CA GLY A 423 -4.79 -9.40 -14.28
C GLY A 423 -4.33 -10.27 -13.11
N LEU A 424 -4.53 -11.60 -13.22
CA LEU A 424 -3.91 -12.54 -12.28
C LEU A 424 -2.40 -12.49 -12.47
N ASP A 425 -1.69 -12.26 -11.36
CA ASP A 425 -0.25 -12.09 -11.33
C ASP A 425 0.28 -12.31 -9.91
N GLY A 426 1.57 -12.55 -9.77
CA GLY A 426 2.24 -12.63 -8.49
C GLY A 426 3.30 -13.71 -8.41
N VAL A 427 4.12 -13.63 -7.37
CA VAL A 427 5.27 -14.51 -7.17
C VAL A 427 5.28 -15.12 -5.75
N PRO A 428 4.29 -15.96 -5.39
CA PRO A 428 4.19 -16.54 -4.05
C PRO A 428 5.46 -17.29 -3.63
N GLU A 429 6.13 -17.97 -4.55
CA GLU A 429 7.40 -18.65 -4.28
C GLU A 429 8.47 -17.68 -3.81
N VAL A 430 8.64 -16.55 -4.50
CA VAL A 430 9.61 -15.51 -4.11
C VAL A 430 9.27 -14.92 -2.74
N ILE A 431 8.01 -14.56 -2.52
CA ILE A 431 7.56 -14.00 -1.23
C ILE A 431 7.88 -14.96 -0.09
N SER A 432 7.54 -16.24 -0.24
CA SER A 432 7.72 -17.25 0.79
C SER A 432 9.17 -17.60 1.10
N GLN A 433 10.10 -17.36 0.16
CA GLN A 433 11.50 -17.78 0.25
C GLN A 433 12.46 -16.60 0.45
N ASP A 434 12.29 -15.51 -0.30
CA ASP A 434 13.33 -14.50 -0.41
C ASP A 434 13.30 -13.45 0.70
N ILE A 435 12.15 -13.21 1.33
CA ILE A 435 12.06 -12.30 2.48
C ILE A 435 13.00 -12.73 3.61
N THR A 436 12.94 -13.98 4.02
CA THR A 436 13.79 -14.50 5.09
C THR A 436 15.27 -14.57 4.68
N LYS A 437 15.56 -14.89 3.43
CA LYS A 437 16.93 -14.86 2.89
C LYS A 437 17.50 -13.45 2.90
N ALA A 438 16.73 -12.47 2.42
CA ALA A 438 17.13 -11.07 2.41
C ALA A 438 17.42 -10.57 3.82
N TYR A 439 16.54 -10.82 4.78
CA TYR A 439 16.73 -10.45 6.17
C TYR A 439 17.99 -11.06 6.77
N ASN A 440 18.22 -12.35 6.56
CA ASN A 440 19.36 -13.08 7.14
C ASN A 440 20.71 -12.66 6.52
N SER A 441 20.72 -12.14 5.30
CA SER A 441 21.94 -11.70 4.60
C SER A 441 22.19 -10.20 4.70
N SER A 442 21.22 -9.41 5.16
CA SER A 442 21.31 -7.95 5.24
C SER A 442 21.79 -7.48 6.62
N GLY A 443 22.58 -6.39 6.63
CA GLY A 443 22.90 -5.65 7.84
C GLY A 443 21.87 -4.55 8.17
N TYR A 444 21.11 -4.08 7.18
CA TYR A 444 20.30 -2.88 7.28
C TYR A 444 18.82 -3.06 6.94
N MET A 445 18.38 -4.21 6.47
CA MET A 445 16.97 -4.51 6.33
C MET A 445 16.28 -4.48 7.71
N ARG A 446 15.19 -3.72 7.84
CA ARG A 446 14.45 -3.56 9.10
C ARG A 446 12.99 -3.98 9.01
N GLY A 447 12.50 -4.28 7.83
CA GLY A 447 11.09 -4.58 7.69
C GLY A 447 10.70 -5.18 6.37
N ILE A 448 9.41 -5.51 6.30
CA ILE A 448 8.71 -5.96 5.10
C ILE A 448 7.46 -5.12 4.88
N GLY A 449 6.94 -5.13 3.68
CA GLY A 449 5.70 -4.38 3.42
C GLY A 449 5.17 -4.53 2.01
N ILE A 450 4.09 -3.80 1.77
CA ILE A 450 3.43 -3.70 0.48
C ILE A 450 3.46 -2.26 -0.01
N THR A 451 3.82 -2.08 -1.27
CA THR A 451 3.82 -0.77 -1.95
C THR A 451 3.10 -0.85 -3.30
N PRO A 452 1.89 -1.43 -3.37
CA PRO A 452 1.17 -1.56 -4.62
C PRO A 452 0.69 -0.21 -5.11
N GLU A 453 0.69 -0.01 -6.44
CA GLU A 453 0.07 1.19 -7.00
C GLU A 453 -1.44 1.17 -6.83
N ALA A 454 -2.05 -0.03 -6.92
CA ALA A 454 -3.43 -0.27 -6.49
C ALA A 454 -3.54 -1.62 -5.76
N ILE A 455 -4.52 -1.76 -4.86
CA ILE A 455 -4.81 -3.03 -4.18
C ILE A 455 -6.09 -3.60 -4.81
N ASP A 456 -6.00 -4.01 -6.08
CA ASP A 456 -7.17 -4.38 -6.88
C ASP A 456 -7.09 -5.78 -7.49
N ASN A 457 -6.01 -6.55 -7.23
CA ASN A 457 -5.84 -7.89 -7.79
C ASN A 457 -5.04 -8.82 -6.88
N SER A 458 -5.19 -10.12 -7.08
CA SER A 458 -4.39 -11.20 -6.50
C SER A 458 -4.29 -11.17 -4.98
N PRO A 459 -5.40 -11.32 -4.24
CA PRO A 459 -5.40 -11.25 -2.75
C PRO A 459 -4.41 -12.22 -2.09
N ILE A 460 -4.11 -13.34 -2.72
CA ILE A 460 -3.19 -14.36 -2.21
C ILE A 460 -1.81 -13.79 -1.85
N VAL A 461 -1.25 -12.89 -2.69
CA VAL A 461 0.12 -12.38 -2.49
C VAL A 461 0.20 -11.43 -1.29
N TYR A 462 -0.85 -10.65 -1.04
CA TYR A 462 -0.92 -9.77 0.13
C TYR A 462 -1.01 -10.55 1.44
N GLU A 463 -1.88 -11.58 1.47
CA GLU A 463 -2.03 -12.41 2.65
C GLU A 463 -0.78 -13.23 2.94
N LEU A 464 -0.14 -13.80 1.92
CA LEU A 464 1.11 -14.54 2.10
C LEU A 464 2.23 -13.62 2.62
N LEU A 465 2.38 -12.41 2.07
CA LEU A 465 3.40 -11.47 2.52
C LEU A 465 3.21 -11.14 4.00
N PHE A 466 2.00 -10.84 4.43
CA PHE A 466 1.75 -10.49 5.82
C PHE A 466 1.85 -11.68 6.77
N ASP A 467 1.54 -12.90 6.30
CA ASP A 467 1.81 -14.10 7.10
C ASP A 467 3.32 -14.33 7.33
N MET A 468 4.16 -13.92 6.35
CA MET A 468 5.62 -13.94 6.53
C MET A 468 6.12 -13.03 7.67
N THR A 469 5.31 -12.06 8.12
CA THR A 469 5.63 -11.21 9.27
C THR A 469 6.00 -12.03 10.51
N TRP A 470 5.29 -13.13 10.74
CA TRP A 470 5.40 -13.95 11.96
C TRP A 470 6.22 -15.22 11.76
N GLU A 471 6.89 -15.35 10.61
CA GLU A 471 7.71 -16.49 10.27
C GLU A 471 9.21 -16.13 10.24
N GLN A 472 10.06 -16.99 10.76
CA GLN A 472 11.50 -16.82 10.79
C GLN A 472 12.24 -17.65 9.74
N ASP A 473 11.55 -18.63 9.19
CA ASP A 473 12.05 -19.53 8.14
C ASP A 473 11.18 -19.41 6.88
N PRO A 474 11.66 -19.82 5.71
CA PRO A 474 10.84 -19.94 4.51
C PRO A 474 9.60 -20.81 4.73
N VAL A 475 8.51 -20.45 4.09
CA VAL A 475 7.24 -21.17 4.15
C VAL A 475 7.06 -22.01 2.89
N ASP A 476 6.50 -23.21 3.03
CA ASP A 476 6.01 -23.97 1.88
C ASP A 476 4.73 -23.31 1.33
N TYR A 477 4.92 -22.50 0.29
CA TYR A 477 3.82 -21.72 -0.27
C TYR A 477 2.71 -22.57 -0.86
N ARG A 478 2.98 -23.80 -1.30
CA ARG A 478 1.94 -24.69 -1.83
C ARG A 478 1.02 -25.19 -0.74
N SER A 479 1.58 -25.70 0.36
CA SER A 479 0.78 -26.08 1.53
C SER A 479 0.05 -24.89 2.12
N TRP A 480 0.71 -23.74 2.21
CA TRP A 480 0.09 -22.48 2.67
C TRP A 480 -1.11 -22.08 1.79
N THR A 481 -0.99 -22.22 0.47
CA THR A 481 -2.06 -21.89 -0.48
C THR A 481 -3.28 -22.80 -0.29
N GLN A 482 -3.11 -24.07 0.04
CA GLN A 482 -4.23 -24.95 0.34
C GLN A 482 -4.98 -24.50 1.61
N GLU A 483 -4.26 -24.11 2.66
CA GLU A 483 -4.88 -23.54 3.88
C GLU A 483 -5.57 -22.20 3.59
N TYR A 484 -4.98 -21.36 2.75
CA TYR A 484 -5.57 -20.10 2.29
C TYR A 484 -6.90 -20.34 1.55
N ALA A 485 -6.93 -21.27 0.61
CA ALA A 485 -8.16 -21.61 -0.12
C ALA A 485 -9.25 -22.17 0.81
N GLU A 486 -8.86 -23.02 1.77
CA GLU A 486 -9.79 -23.58 2.76
C GLU A 486 -10.50 -22.49 3.57
N ARG A 487 -9.74 -21.54 4.14
CA ARG A 487 -10.35 -20.46 4.94
C ARG A 487 -11.12 -19.45 4.11
N ARG A 488 -10.62 -19.13 2.90
CA ARG A 488 -11.24 -18.17 2.00
C ARG A 488 -12.59 -18.65 1.45
N TYR A 489 -12.74 -19.95 1.25
CA TYR A 489 -13.94 -20.55 0.67
C TYR A 489 -14.85 -21.21 1.72
N GLY A 490 -14.39 -21.31 2.95
CA GLY A 490 -15.10 -22.02 4.03
C GLY A 490 -14.99 -23.54 3.92
N GLY A 491 -14.05 -24.05 3.16
CA GLY A 491 -13.75 -25.45 2.95
C GLY A 491 -12.96 -25.67 1.66
N THR A 492 -12.46 -26.88 1.48
CA THR A 492 -11.72 -27.27 0.27
C THR A 492 -11.99 -28.73 -0.07
N ASP A 493 -11.69 -29.09 -1.29
CA ASP A 493 -11.71 -30.47 -1.79
C ASP A 493 -10.62 -30.64 -2.86
N GLY A 494 -10.42 -31.86 -3.34
CA GLY A 494 -9.42 -32.17 -4.35
C GLY A 494 -9.59 -31.41 -5.67
N THR A 495 -10.77 -30.85 -5.96
CA THR A 495 -11.03 -30.02 -7.14
C THR A 495 -10.39 -28.66 -6.98
N ILE A 496 -10.64 -28.00 -5.83
CA ILE A 496 -10.07 -26.69 -5.48
C ILE A 496 -8.56 -26.80 -5.29
N GLU A 497 -8.08 -27.81 -4.57
CA GLU A 497 -6.64 -28.04 -4.38
C GLU A 497 -5.90 -28.12 -5.70
N LYS A 498 -6.43 -28.91 -6.64
CA LYS A 498 -5.86 -29.06 -7.99
C LYS A 498 -5.95 -27.76 -8.81
N ALA A 499 -7.04 -27.01 -8.69
CA ALA A 499 -7.17 -25.72 -9.36
C ALA A 499 -6.07 -24.75 -8.90
N TRP A 500 -5.83 -24.63 -7.61
CA TRP A 500 -4.79 -23.77 -7.06
C TRP A 500 -3.38 -24.24 -7.43
N ASP A 501 -3.11 -25.55 -7.46
CA ASP A 501 -1.82 -26.05 -7.94
C ASP A 501 -1.53 -25.61 -9.37
N ILE A 502 -2.55 -25.63 -10.24
CA ILE A 502 -2.41 -25.15 -11.62
C ILE A 502 -2.21 -23.62 -11.66
N LEU A 503 -2.94 -22.85 -10.84
CA LEU A 503 -2.74 -21.40 -10.78
C LEU A 503 -1.33 -21.04 -10.32
N LEU A 504 -0.78 -21.76 -9.34
CA LEU A 504 0.61 -21.58 -8.87
C LEU A 504 1.65 -21.97 -9.93
N ASP A 505 1.31 -22.83 -10.87
CA ASP A 505 2.18 -23.22 -11.99
C ASP A 505 1.97 -22.39 -13.25
N THR A 506 1.00 -21.49 -13.27
CA THR A 506 0.64 -20.62 -14.41
C THR A 506 0.66 -19.15 -14.01
N ALA A 507 -0.48 -18.54 -13.71
CA ALA A 507 -0.62 -17.10 -13.47
C ALA A 507 0.21 -16.57 -12.29
N TYR A 508 0.53 -17.40 -11.31
CA TYR A 508 1.33 -17.04 -10.13
C TYR A 508 2.78 -17.54 -10.21
N LYS A 509 3.29 -17.69 -11.43
CA LYS A 509 4.68 -18.08 -11.67
C LYS A 509 5.25 -17.30 -12.85
N HIS A 510 6.32 -16.58 -12.62
CA HIS A 510 7.07 -15.93 -13.69
C HIS A 510 8.21 -16.81 -14.20
N THR A 511 8.55 -16.65 -15.47
CA THR A 511 9.70 -17.29 -16.08
C THR A 511 10.98 -16.67 -15.54
N ASP A 512 11.97 -17.50 -15.19
CA ASP A 512 13.24 -17.06 -14.64
C ASP A 512 13.93 -16.01 -15.54
N GLY A 513 14.31 -14.89 -14.95
CA GLY A 513 15.12 -13.86 -15.59
C GLY A 513 14.35 -12.81 -16.39
N GLU A 514 13.04 -12.89 -16.50
CA GLU A 514 12.22 -11.85 -17.11
C GLU A 514 11.70 -10.87 -16.05
N TYR A 515 11.77 -9.58 -16.40
CA TYR A 515 11.26 -8.51 -15.56
C TYR A 515 9.96 -7.97 -16.12
N TYR A 516 8.91 -8.05 -15.33
CA TYR A 516 7.59 -7.52 -15.66
C TYR A 516 7.18 -6.41 -14.69
N GLN A 517 6.36 -5.49 -15.18
CA GLN A 517 5.71 -4.48 -14.34
C GLN A 517 4.25 -4.86 -14.12
N GLY A 518 4.03 -5.85 -13.26
CA GLY A 518 2.72 -6.36 -12.86
C GLY A 518 2.02 -7.20 -13.93
N ALA A 519 0.73 -7.37 -13.74
CA ALA A 519 -0.11 -8.20 -14.59
C ALA A 519 -0.09 -7.77 -16.06
N SER A 520 -0.22 -8.75 -16.96
CA SER A 520 -0.37 -8.50 -18.39
C SER A 520 -1.64 -7.69 -18.66
N GLU A 521 -1.53 -6.72 -19.56
CA GLU A 521 -2.68 -5.92 -19.99
C GLU A 521 -3.66 -6.75 -20.82
N SER A 522 -4.94 -6.58 -20.55
CA SER A 522 -5.98 -7.09 -21.45
C SER A 522 -6.06 -6.21 -22.68
N ILE A 523 -5.75 -6.74 -23.85
CA ILE A 523 -5.83 -5.99 -25.11
C ILE A 523 -7.28 -5.70 -25.56
N ILE A 524 -8.28 -6.21 -24.86
CA ILE A 524 -9.68 -5.79 -25.03
C ILE A 524 -9.83 -4.27 -24.84
N ASN A 525 -9.02 -3.70 -23.96
CA ASN A 525 -9.02 -2.26 -23.66
C ASN A 525 -8.18 -1.42 -24.64
N ALA A 526 -7.44 -2.06 -25.54
CA ALA A 526 -6.64 -1.36 -26.53
C ALA A 526 -7.48 -0.83 -27.70
N ARG A 527 -6.94 0.16 -28.40
CA ARG A 527 -7.55 0.61 -29.66
C ARG A 527 -7.51 -0.52 -30.69
N PRO A 528 -8.62 -0.74 -31.43
CA PRO A 528 -8.64 -1.74 -32.50
C PRO A 528 -7.50 -1.52 -33.51
N SER A 529 -6.85 -2.62 -33.91
CA SER A 529 -5.76 -2.61 -34.88
C SER A 529 -5.76 -3.87 -35.72
N ASP A 530 -5.33 -3.76 -36.98
CA ASP A 530 -5.03 -4.89 -37.85
C ASP A 530 -3.59 -5.42 -37.65
N ASN A 531 -2.78 -4.76 -36.83
CA ASN A 531 -1.51 -5.28 -36.35
C ASN A 531 -1.71 -6.01 -35.02
N THR A 532 -0.76 -6.90 -34.70
CA THR A 532 -0.70 -7.50 -33.36
C THR A 532 -0.57 -6.40 -32.31
N ILE A 533 -1.46 -6.44 -31.31
CA ILE A 533 -1.46 -5.46 -30.21
C ILE A 533 -0.56 -6.00 -29.10
N GLY A 534 0.51 -5.25 -28.78
CA GLY A 534 1.49 -5.60 -27.74
C GLY A 534 1.24 -4.94 -26.40
N SER A 535 0.41 -3.89 -26.35
CA SER A 535 0.01 -3.23 -25.09
C SER A 535 -1.26 -2.42 -25.29
N ALA A 536 -1.97 -2.16 -24.21
CA ALA A 536 -3.12 -1.25 -24.17
C ALA A 536 -2.71 0.15 -23.73
N SER A 537 -1.59 0.28 -22.98
CA SER A 537 -1.01 1.54 -22.51
C SER A 537 0.33 1.85 -23.21
N THR A 538 0.95 2.96 -22.84
CA THR A 538 2.25 3.39 -23.40
C THR A 538 3.44 2.67 -22.78
N TRP A 539 3.29 2.00 -21.65
CA TRP A 539 4.40 1.37 -20.91
C TRP A 539 4.13 -0.07 -20.45
N GLY A 540 2.89 -0.54 -20.59
CA GLY A 540 2.51 -1.90 -20.23
C GLY A 540 2.87 -2.94 -21.31
N HIS A 541 2.57 -4.18 -21.03
CA HIS A 541 2.74 -5.32 -21.94
C HIS A 541 1.51 -6.23 -21.90
N SER A 542 1.29 -7.01 -22.97
CA SER A 542 0.22 -7.98 -23.06
C SER A 542 0.73 -9.43 -23.08
N ASP A 543 2.05 -9.63 -22.91
CA ASP A 543 2.65 -10.96 -22.97
C ASP A 543 2.15 -11.84 -21.82
N ILE A 544 1.78 -13.07 -22.15
CA ILE A 544 1.40 -14.13 -21.22
C ILE A 544 2.51 -15.19 -21.25
N ASP A 545 3.21 -15.35 -20.14
CA ASP A 545 4.39 -16.21 -19.99
C ASP A 545 4.08 -17.64 -19.51
N TYR A 546 2.81 -18.01 -19.45
CA TYR A 546 2.35 -19.35 -19.06
C TYR A 546 1.54 -20.04 -20.14
N ASP A 547 1.37 -21.36 -20.00
CA ASP A 547 0.52 -22.18 -20.90
C ASP A 547 -0.96 -21.87 -20.64
N LYS A 548 -1.58 -21.15 -21.59
CA LYS A 548 -3.00 -20.78 -21.55
C LYS A 548 -3.94 -21.98 -21.46
N ARG A 549 -3.56 -23.13 -22.05
CA ARG A 549 -4.36 -24.36 -21.99
C ARG A 549 -4.31 -25.02 -20.61
N GLN A 550 -3.19 -24.89 -19.90
CA GLN A 550 -3.15 -25.32 -18.50
C GLN A 550 -4.01 -24.40 -17.64
N PHE A 551 -3.93 -23.09 -17.85
CA PHE A 551 -4.77 -22.13 -17.13
C PHE A 551 -6.27 -22.40 -17.34
N GLU A 552 -6.72 -22.72 -18.57
CA GLU A 552 -8.10 -23.10 -18.85
C GLU A 552 -8.57 -24.31 -18.03
N LYS A 553 -7.67 -25.25 -17.70
CA LYS A 553 -8.01 -26.40 -16.84
C LYS A 553 -8.30 -25.95 -15.40
N ALA A 554 -7.57 -24.97 -14.88
CA ALA A 554 -7.89 -24.40 -13.58
C ALA A 554 -9.29 -23.74 -13.60
N ALA A 555 -9.60 -22.96 -14.63
CA ALA A 555 -10.91 -22.36 -14.80
C ALA A 555 -12.03 -23.41 -14.86
N ALA A 556 -11.83 -24.50 -15.58
CA ALA A 556 -12.79 -25.62 -15.63
C ALA A 556 -13.01 -26.27 -14.25
N LEU A 557 -11.98 -26.34 -13.41
CA LEU A 557 -12.10 -26.84 -12.04
C LEU A 557 -12.86 -25.84 -11.13
N PHE A 558 -12.66 -24.53 -11.30
CA PHE A 558 -13.47 -23.52 -10.62
C PHE A 558 -14.94 -23.62 -11.01
N GLU A 559 -15.25 -23.83 -12.30
CA GLU A 559 -16.61 -24.07 -12.79
C GLU A 559 -17.22 -25.32 -12.13
N GLN A 560 -16.47 -26.41 -12.09
CA GLN A 560 -16.91 -27.66 -11.45
C GLN A 560 -17.20 -27.47 -9.94
N ALA A 561 -16.42 -26.64 -9.27
CA ALA A 561 -16.56 -26.37 -7.82
C ALA A 561 -17.64 -25.33 -7.49
N TYR A 562 -18.18 -24.63 -8.49
CA TYR A 562 -19.03 -23.45 -8.29
C TYR A 562 -20.19 -23.69 -7.30
N ASP A 563 -20.98 -24.74 -7.55
CA ASP A 563 -22.15 -25.04 -6.69
C ASP A 563 -21.78 -25.36 -5.23
N SER A 564 -20.56 -25.84 -4.98
CA SER A 564 -20.09 -26.17 -3.64
C SER A 564 -19.64 -24.95 -2.84
N TYR A 565 -19.14 -23.90 -3.51
CA TYR A 565 -18.47 -22.78 -2.85
C TYR A 565 -19.06 -21.40 -3.17
N LYS A 566 -20.07 -21.30 -4.02
CA LYS A 566 -20.69 -20.02 -4.45
C LYS A 566 -21.23 -19.13 -3.35
N ASP A 567 -21.45 -19.66 -2.16
CA ASP A 567 -21.92 -18.88 -1.01
C ASP A 567 -20.77 -18.06 -0.37
N SER A 568 -19.51 -18.42 -0.60
CA SER A 568 -18.34 -17.65 -0.19
C SER A 568 -18.13 -16.43 -1.10
N ALA A 569 -18.03 -15.25 -0.51
CA ALA A 569 -17.69 -14.03 -1.26
C ALA A 569 -16.30 -14.12 -1.90
N GLY A 570 -15.32 -14.66 -1.19
CA GLY A 570 -13.97 -14.88 -1.71
C GLY A 570 -13.94 -15.84 -2.90
N PHE A 571 -14.72 -16.92 -2.87
CA PHE A 571 -14.83 -17.82 -4.02
C PHE A 571 -15.46 -17.12 -5.22
N ARG A 572 -16.54 -16.36 -5.02
CA ARG A 572 -17.18 -15.63 -6.15
C ARG A 572 -16.22 -14.63 -6.79
N TYR A 573 -15.45 -13.90 -5.97
CA TYR A 573 -14.42 -13.01 -6.51
C TYR A 573 -13.40 -13.77 -7.36
N ASP A 574 -12.80 -14.81 -6.82
CA ASP A 574 -11.77 -15.60 -7.51
C ASP A 574 -12.33 -16.28 -8.76
N TYR A 575 -13.58 -16.77 -8.72
CA TYR A 575 -14.26 -17.33 -9.88
C TYR A 575 -14.38 -16.31 -11.02
N VAL A 576 -14.88 -15.12 -10.73
CA VAL A 576 -15.02 -14.05 -11.74
C VAL A 576 -13.64 -13.66 -12.29
N ASP A 577 -12.66 -13.54 -11.44
CA ASP A 577 -11.31 -13.13 -11.82
C ASP A 577 -10.62 -14.18 -12.72
N VAL A 578 -10.72 -15.46 -12.39
CA VAL A 578 -10.20 -16.56 -13.22
C VAL A 578 -10.91 -16.62 -14.57
N MET A 579 -12.24 -16.53 -14.61
CA MET A 579 -13.02 -16.57 -15.86
C MET A 579 -12.75 -15.34 -16.74
N ARG A 580 -12.59 -14.16 -16.13
CA ARG A 580 -12.19 -12.92 -16.80
C ARG A 580 -10.84 -13.09 -17.51
N GLN A 581 -9.89 -13.74 -16.86
CA GLN A 581 -8.55 -13.98 -17.42
C GLN A 581 -8.60 -14.94 -18.61
N VAL A 582 -9.44 -15.99 -18.56
CA VAL A 582 -9.66 -16.89 -19.72
C VAL A 582 -10.18 -16.12 -20.93
N LEU A 583 -11.17 -15.26 -20.73
CA LEU A 583 -11.73 -14.44 -21.82
C LEU A 583 -10.67 -13.47 -22.40
N ALA A 584 -9.87 -12.82 -21.54
CA ALA A 584 -8.78 -11.95 -21.98
C ALA A 584 -7.73 -12.73 -22.80
N ASN A 585 -7.32 -13.91 -22.32
CA ASN A 585 -6.37 -14.77 -23.01
C ASN A 585 -6.89 -15.23 -24.38
N SER A 586 -8.17 -15.58 -24.46
CA SER A 586 -8.81 -15.99 -25.73
C SER A 586 -8.90 -14.83 -26.73
N PHE A 587 -9.23 -13.63 -26.29
CA PHE A 587 -9.25 -12.45 -27.15
C PHE A 587 -7.87 -12.17 -27.76
N GLN A 588 -6.82 -12.29 -26.94
CA GLN A 588 -5.45 -12.13 -27.38
C GLN A 588 -5.03 -13.13 -28.46
N GLU A 589 -5.57 -14.35 -28.45
CA GLU A 589 -5.31 -15.35 -29.50
C GLU A 589 -5.99 -15.00 -30.82
N TYR A 590 -7.21 -14.47 -30.78
CA TYR A 590 -7.97 -14.16 -32.00
C TYR A 590 -7.54 -12.87 -32.68
N GLN A 591 -7.07 -11.88 -31.95
CA GLN A 591 -6.77 -10.54 -32.48
C GLN A 591 -5.74 -10.55 -33.62
N PRO A 592 -4.54 -11.17 -33.49
CA PRO A 592 -3.57 -11.18 -34.58
C PRO A 592 -4.04 -11.98 -35.79
N LEU A 593 -4.83 -13.03 -35.57
CA LEU A 593 -5.40 -13.83 -36.65
C LEU A 593 -6.44 -13.05 -37.47
N ALA A 594 -7.30 -12.30 -36.79
CA ALA A 594 -8.25 -11.41 -37.43
C ALA A 594 -7.55 -10.31 -38.24
N GLY A 595 -6.51 -9.70 -37.70
CA GLY A 595 -5.68 -8.72 -38.40
C GLY A 595 -5.00 -9.28 -39.64
N GLN A 596 -4.48 -10.49 -39.57
CA GLN A 596 -3.88 -11.18 -40.70
C GLN A 596 -4.92 -11.50 -41.82
N ALA A 597 -6.11 -12.00 -41.45
CA ALA A 597 -7.20 -12.26 -42.38
C ALA A 597 -7.65 -10.97 -43.08
N TYR A 598 -7.76 -9.87 -42.35
CA TYR A 598 -8.07 -8.54 -42.90
C TYR A 598 -7.03 -8.11 -43.95
N LYS A 599 -5.75 -8.16 -43.63
CA LYS A 599 -4.64 -7.78 -44.53
C LYS A 599 -4.54 -8.65 -45.77
N SER A 600 -4.84 -9.92 -45.67
CA SER A 600 -4.83 -10.87 -46.82
C SER A 600 -6.09 -10.80 -47.69
N GLY A 601 -7.11 -10.05 -47.27
CA GLY A 601 -8.41 -9.96 -47.97
C GLY A 601 -9.31 -11.15 -47.75
N ASP A 602 -9.01 -12.05 -46.81
CA ASP A 602 -9.86 -13.14 -46.38
C ASP A 602 -11.01 -12.63 -45.51
N LEU A 603 -12.03 -12.11 -46.14
CA LEU A 603 -13.17 -11.48 -45.47
C LEU A 603 -14.02 -12.46 -44.67
N GLU A 604 -14.07 -13.73 -45.07
CA GLU A 604 -14.85 -14.76 -44.38
C GLU A 604 -14.21 -15.08 -43.03
N THR A 605 -12.91 -15.39 -43.03
CA THR A 605 -12.15 -15.62 -41.80
C THR A 605 -12.14 -14.37 -40.90
N PHE A 606 -11.93 -13.17 -41.47
CA PHE A 606 -11.99 -11.93 -40.72
C PHE A 606 -13.32 -11.74 -40.02
N ARG A 607 -14.44 -11.90 -40.68
CA ARG A 607 -15.79 -11.77 -40.09
C ARG A 607 -16.03 -12.78 -38.99
N THR A 608 -15.61 -14.02 -39.20
CA THR A 608 -15.74 -15.10 -38.21
C THR A 608 -14.97 -14.79 -36.94
N LEU A 609 -13.70 -14.40 -37.07
CA LEU A 609 -12.84 -14.08 -35.91
C LEU A 609 -13.29 -12.79 -35.19
N SER A 610 -13.65 -11.75 -35.95
CA SER A 610 -14.17 -10.51 -35.40
C SER A 610 -15.49 -10.72 -34.64
N SER A 611 -16.37 -11.57 -35.13
CA SER A 611 -17.60 -11.94 -34.42
C SER A 611 -17.30 -12.64 -33.09
N ARG A 612 -16.35 -13.58 -33.06
CA ARG A 612 -15.91 -14.23 -31.81
C ARG A 612 -15.31 -13.24 -30.82
N MET A 613 -14.48 -12.30 -31.31
CA MET A 613 -13.93 -11.24 -30.47
C MET A 613 -15.03 -10.36 -29.83
N LEU A 614 -16.05 -9.99 -30.62
CA LEU A 614 -17.21 -9.26 -30.10
C LEU A 614 -18.02 -10.07 -29.08
N ASP A 615 -18.15 -11.37 -29.29
CA ASP A 615 -18.84 -12.26 -28.34
C ASP A 615 -18.06 -12.38 -27.03
N ILE A 616 -16.72 -12.40 -27.08
CA ILE A 616 -15.86 -12.36 -25.88
C ILE A 616 -16.05 -11.04 -25.13
N ILE A 617 -16.07 -9.90 -25.80
CA ILE A 617 -16.30 -8.60 -25.16
C ILE A 617 -17.66 -8.59 -24.43
N LYS A 618 -18.72 -9.08 -25.07
CA LYS A 618 -20.06 -9.17 -24.45
C LYS A 618 -20.08 -10.15 -23.28
N ALA A 619 -19.37 -11.27 -23.37
CA ALA A 619 -19.25 -12.24 -22.30
C ALA A 619 -18.49 -11.65 -21.11
N GLN A 620 -17.43 -10.90 -21.38
CA GLN A 620 -16.64 -10.19 -20.37
C GLN A 620 -17.50 -9.15 -19.63
N ASP A 621 -18.21 -8.29 -20.35
CA ASP A 621 -19.13 -7.30 -19.79
C ASP A 621 -20.19 -7.94 -18.89
N LYS A 622 -20.83 -9.02 -19.37
CA LYS A 622 -21.83 -9.76 -18.60
C LYS A 622 -21.22 -10.41 -17.34
N LEU A 623 -20.02 -10.99 -17.44
CA LEU A 623 -19.32 -11.60 -16.32
C LEU A 623 -18.98 -10.56 -15.25
N LEU A 624 -18.34 -9.45 -15.65
CA LEU A 624 -17.91 -8.39 -14.74
C LEU A 624 -19.10 -7.69 -14.07
N SER A 625 -20.24 -7.57 -14.78
CA SER A 625 -21.46 -6.99 -14.20
C SER A 625 -22.11 -7.86 -13.10
N SER A 626 -21.61 -9.07 -12.86
CA SER A 626 -22.09 -9.97 -11.82
C SER A 626 -21.41 -9.75 -10.45
N SER A 627 -20.42 -8.86 -10.36
CA SER A 627 -19.68 -8.59 -9.14
C SER A 627 -19.41 -7.09 -9.00
N ASP A 628 -19.73 -6.53 -7.84
CA ASP A 628 -19.53 -5.11 -7.53
C ASP A 628 -18.03 -4.71 -7.59
N ASP A 629 -17.12 -5.65 -7.35
CA ASP A 629 -15.68 -5.42 -7.39
C ASP A 629 -15.14 -5.02 -8.79
N PHE A 630 -15.92 -5.28 -9.85
CA PHE A 630 -15.53 -5.04 -11.24
C PHE A 630 -16.38 -3.97 -11.95
N LEU A 631 -17.21 -3.22 -11.21
CA LEU A 631 -18.10 -2.21 -11.79
C LEU A 631 -17.42 -0.86 -11.92
N VAL A 632 -17.24 -0.40 -13.17
CA VAL A 632 -16.76 0.97 -13.43
C VAL A 632 -17.74 2.03 -12.95
N GLY A 633 -19.04 1.71 -12.86
CA GLY A 633 -20.08 2.61 -12.36
C GLY A 633 -19.86 3.03 -10.91
N ALA A 634 -19.40 2.11 -10.06
CA ALA A 634 -19.05 2.42 -8.67
C ALA A 634 -17.97 3.52 -8.61
N TRP A 635 -16.90 3.37 -9.39
CA TRP A 635 -15.82 4.37 -9.49
C TRP A 635 -16.31 5.75 -9.95
N ILE A 636 -17.21 5.77 -10.92
CA ILE A 636 -17.81 7.01 -11.44
C ILE A 636 -18.70 7.67 -10.36
N ASP A 637 -19.49 6.89 -9.65
CA ASP A 637 -20.36 7.39 -8.59
C ASP A 637 -19.56 7.91 -7.40
N ASP A 638 -18.49 7.24 -7.01
CA ASP A 638 -17.55 7.71 -5.98
C ASP A 638 -16.90 9.04 -6.38
N ALA A 639 -16.46 9.18 -7.63
CA ALA A 639 -15.91 10.42 -8.15
C ALA A 639 -16.94 11.58 -8.12
N ARG A 640 -18.23 11.30 -8.32
CA ARG A 640 -19.30 12.31 -8.21
C ARG A 640 -19.50 12.81 -6.78
N THR A 641 -19.29 11.99 -5.77
CA THR A 641 -19.44 12.41 -4.37
C THR A 641 -18.45 13.50 -3.98
N MET A 642 -17.32 13.59 -4.65
CA MET A 642 -16.35 14.67 -4.50
C MET A 642 -16.91 16.04 -4.85
N LEU A 643 -17.93 16.10 -5.70
CA LEU A 643 -18.60 17.35 -6.12
C LEU A 643 -19.64 17.82 -5.10
N ASP A 644 -19.96 17.04 -4.07
CA ASP A 644 -20.87 17.43 -3.02
C ASP A 644 -20.32 18.66 -2.29
N GLY A 645 -21.07 19.77 -2.36
CA GLY A 645 -20.63 21.07 -1.85
C GLY A 645 -19.64 21.82 -2.74
N ALA A 646 -19.39 21.34 -3.97
CA ALA A 646 -18.59 22.08 -4.94
C ALA A 646 -19.24 23.42 -5.31
N ASP A 647 -18.39 24.43 -5.53
CA ASP A 647 -18.82 25.69 -6.14
C ASP A 647 -18.93 25.54 -7.67
N ASP A 648 -19.61 26.50 -8.31
CA ASP A 648 -19.83 26.47 -9.76
C ASP A 648 -18.52 26.39 -10.56
N TRP A 649 -17.44 26.96 -10.03
CA TRP A 649 -16.13 26.97 -10.66
C TRP A 649 -15.46 25.59 -10.72
N THR A 650 -15.66 24.74 -9.71
CA THR A 650 -15.10 23.39 -9.68
C THR A 650 -16.02 22.32 -10.26
N ALA A 651 -17.30 22.62 -10.40
CA ALA A 651 -18.28 21.70 -10.97
C ALA A 651 -18.18 21.57 -12.50
N ASP A 652 -17.72 22.65 -13.19
CA ASP A 652 -17.50 22.70 -14.64
C ASP A 652 -16.20 22.01 -15.05
#